data_d28407d76386125fc966ce4f94dadddf
#
_entry.id   d28407d76386125fc966ce4f94dadddf
#
_cell.length_a   1.000
_cell.length_b   1.000
_cell.length_c   1.000
_cell.angle_alpha   90.00
_cell.angle_beta   90.00
_cell.angle_gamma   90.00
#
_symmetry.space_group_name_H-M   'P 1'
#
loop_
_entity.id
_entity.type
_entity.pdbx_description
1 polymer ?
#
loop_
_entity_poly.entity_id
_entity_poly.type
_entity_poly.pdbx_seq_one_letter_code
_entity_poly.pdbx_strand_id
1 'polypeptide(L)'
;MAKKQQEYGNDSIRQLKGADRVRKRPAVIFGSDGVEGCAHSIFEIISNSIDEARDGHGNRINVTLYPDHVVEVEDFGRGIPVDYNKAEDRWNWDLVFCELYAGGKYAEGSGNYDFSLGLNGLGLCATQYASEWMTADIYRDGFHYHLDFKKGENVGGLQKEAFKGKRTGSVIRWKPDTEVFTDIAVPADSFKDMLRRQAVVNDGVTLVFEDKSGGDTEKYEYLYEHGITDYVNELVGDKGLTPVHFCSGSATGRDRADQPDYQVKMNVAFAFSNTVQALEYYHNSSWLEHGGSPDRAVRLAFVNQVNAWLKSKGLYKKNESAITFADVQDCLVLVSSSFSTRTSYENQTKKAITNKFVAQAMTEFLKHQLEVYFIEHPDEAEKACKQVLINKQSREHAEKARITIKKTMTQQMDLANRVQKFVDCRTKDPTRRELYIVEGDSAMGAVKTSRDSEYQAIMPIRGKILNCLKADYARIFKSEIITDLIRVMGCGVELGGSHNKDLASFNLDNLRFNKVVICTDADVDGYQIRTLVLTMLYRLTPTLINKGYVYIAESPLYEINTKNKTYFAYTEPEKADILRRIDGEKYTIQRSKGLGENDPEMMWLTTMSPESRRLIKVLPTDAERTAEVFDLLLGDNLQGRKDHIAEHGAEYLDDLDVS
;
A
#
# COMPACT_ATOMS: atom_id res chain seq x y z
N MET A 1 27.69 -26.14 -27.80
CA MET A 1 29.00 -25.51 -27.59
C MET A 1 29.02 -24.95 -26.17
N ALA A 2 29.89 -25.49 -25.30
CA ALA A 2 30.02 -25.00 -23.94
C ALA A 2 30.64 -23.58 -23.93
N LYS A 3 29.97 -22.59 -23.32
CA LYS A 3 30.57 -21.28 -23.08
C LYS A 3 31.80 -21.47 -22.23
N LYS A 4 32.99 -21.13 -22.76
CA LYS A 4 34.23 -21.03 -21.97
C LYS A 4 33.94 -20.06 -20.80
N GLN A 5 34.05 -20.54 -19.57
CA GLN A 5 34.08 -19.70 -18.39
C GLN A 5 35.30 -18.77 -18.54
N GLN A 6 35.05 -17.46 -18.62
CA GLN A 6 36.11 -16.47 -18.62
C GLN A 6 36.75 -16.49 -17.21
N GLU A 7 38.02 -16.81 -17.13
CA GLU A 7 38.79 -16.77 -15.88
C GLU A 7 38.75 -15.34 -15.29
N TYR A 8 38.42 -15.22 -14.01
CA TYR A 8 38.42 -13.95 -13.29
C TYR A 8 39.88 -13.54 -12.98
N GLY A 9 40.46 -12.76 -13.89
CA GLY A 9 41.82 -12.24 -13.79
C GLY A 9 41.86 -10.71 -13.83
N ASN A 10 43.06 -10.13 -13.79
CA ASN A 10 43.30 -8.68 -13.79
C ASN A 10 42.60 -7.95 -14.96
N ASP A 11 42.50 -8.57 -16.13
CA ASP A 11 41.86 -8.01 -17.31
C ASP A 11 40.35 -8.06 -17.29
N SER A 12 39.73 -8.72 -16.29
CA SER A 12 38.30 -8.79 -16.11
C SER A 12 37.69 -7.55 -15.42
N ILE A 13 38.53 -6.71 -14.79
CA ILE A 13 38.09 -5.50 -14.10
C ILE A 13 37.97 -4.37 -15.13
N ARG A 14 36.76 -3.85 -15.29
CA ARG A 14 36.43 -2.76 -16.22
C ARG A 14 35.69 -1.64 -15.50
N GLN A 15 36.04 -0.40 -15.80
CA GLN A 15 35.33 0.79 -15.34
C GLN A 15 34.18 1.10 -16.30
N LEU A 16 33.00 1.33 -15.78
CA LEU A 16 31.90 1.89 -16.57
C LEU A 16 32.14 3.38 -16.82
N LYS A 17 31.92 3.87 -18.03
CA LYS A 17 32.16 5.26 -18.45
C LYS A 17 30.88 5.84 -19.08
N GLY A 18 30.74 7.17 -19.04
CA GLY A 18 29.61 7.89 -19.62
C GLY A 18 28.27 7.30 -19.20
N ALA A 19 27.36 7.17 -20.14
CA ALA A 19 26.01 6.68 -19.93
C ALA A 19 25.94 5.26 -19.35
N ASP A 20 26.92 4.39 -19.62
CA ASP A 20 26.96 3.02 -19.09
C ASP A 20 26.94 2.95 -17.55
N ARG A 21 27.40 4.01 -16.87
CA ARG A 21 27.36 4.11 -15.39
C ARG A 21 25.93 4.03 -14.86
N VAL A 22 24.98 4.61 -15.58
CA VAL A 22 23.55 4.64 -15.23
C VAL A 22 22.80 3.50 -15.92
N ARG A 23 22.98 3.36 -17.24
CA ARG A 23 22.22 2.39 -18.06
C ARG A 23 22.38 0.95 -17.61
N LYS A 24 23.56 0.56 -17.12
CA LYS A 24 23.82 -0.81 -16.61
C LYS A 24 23.48 -0.99 -15.13
N ARG A 25 23.25 0.09 -14.38
CA ARG A 25 23.00 0.06 -12.93
C ARG A 25 22.00 1.15 -12.50
N PRO A 26 20.80 1.23 -13.12
CA PRO A 26 19.84 2.30 -12.83
C PRO A 26 19.38 2.29 -11.37
N ALA A 27 19.22 1.13 -10.74
CA ALA A 27 18.79 0.99 -9.36
C ALA A 27 19.76 1.66 -8.34
N VAL A 28 21.06 1.82 -8.68
CA VAL A 28 22.03 2.51 -7.81
C VAL A 28 21.72 4.00 -7.71
N ILE A 29 21.23 4.60 -8.80
CA ILE A 29 20.93 6.04 -8.88
C ILE A 29 19.47 6.31 -8.52
N PHE A 30 18.53 5.54 -9.11
CA PHE A 30 17.10 5.79 -9.00
C PHE A 30 16.41 4.92 -7.93
N GLY A 31 17.14 4.04 -7.25
CA GLY A 31 16.62 3.15 -6.21
C GLY A 31 15.92 1.91 -6.73
N SER A 32 15.51 1.88 -8.00
CA SER A 32 14.85 0.76 -8.69
C SER A 32 15.15 0.81 -10.18
N ASP A 33 15.01 -0.30 -10.88
CA ASP A 33 14.99 -0.40 -12.34
C ASP A 33 13.57 -0.60 -12.90
N GLY A 34 12.55 -0.58 -12.04
CA GLY A 34 11.14 -0.67 -12.41
C GLY A 34 10.47 0.71 -12.51
N VAL A 35 9.13 0.70 -12.44
CA VAL A 35 8.28 1.90 -12.56
C VAL A 35 8.63 2.99 -11.53
N GLU A 36 9.04 2.59 -10.31
CA GLU A 36 9.45 3.54 -9.26
C GLU A 36 10.74 4.29 -9.64
N GLY A 37 11.72 3.59 -10.22
CA GLY A 37 12.94 4.21 -10.71
C GLY A 37 12.70 5.14 -11.89
N CYS A 38 11.78 4.76 -12.79
CA CYS A 38 11.32 5.60 -13.89
C CYS A 38 10.65 6.88 -13.37
N ALA A 39 9.72 6.77 -12.41
CA ALA A 39 9.07 7.90 -11.75
C ALA A 39 10.08 8.82 -11.03
N HIS A 40 11.10 8.23 -10.39
CA HIS A 40 12.16 9.02 -9.75
C HIS A 40 13.00 9.82 -10.77
N SER A 41 13.27 9.26 -11.95
CA SER A 41 13.95 9.99 -13.03
C SER A 41 13.17 11.22 -13.49
N ILE A 42 11.83 11.10 -13.60
CA ILE A 42 10.95 12.22 -13.93
C ILE A 42 11.02 13.29 -12.83
N PHE A 43 11.00 12.86 -11.58
CA PHE A 43 11.09 13.77 -10.43
C PHE A 43 12.41 14.56 -10.41
N GLU A 44 13.52 13.99 -10.87
CA GLU A 44 14.80 14.71 -10.96
C GLU A 44 14.75 15.87 -11.97
N ILE A 45 13.95 15.76 -13.05
CA ILE A 45 13.70 16.91 -13.96
C ILE A 45 12.86 17.96 -13.26
N ILE A 46 11.73 17.54 -12.66
CA ILE A 46 10.77 18.43 -11.98
C ILE A 46 11.46 19.18 -10.82
N SER A 47 12.33 18.49 -10.07
CA SER A 47 13.02 19.06 -8.92
C SER A 47 13.93 20.25 -9.30
N ASN A 48 14.53 20.23 -10.48
CA ASN A 48 15.32 21.36 -10.96
C ASN A 48 14.45 22.60 -11.23
N SER A 49 13.27 22.41 -11.80
CA SER A 49 12.30 23.49 -12.03
C SER A 49 11.74 24.04 -10.71
N ILE A 50 11.53 23.18 -9.70
CA ILE A 50 11.10 23.60 -8.36
C ILE A 50 12.21 24.42 -7.67
N ASP A 51 13.48 24.01 -7.78
CA ASP A 51 14.59 24.75 -7.21
C ASP A 51 14.69 26.18 -7.80
N GLU A 52 14.46 26.37 -9.12
CA GLU A 52 14.39 27.70 -9.76
C GLU A 52 13.21 28.53 -9.21
N ALA A 53 12.03 27.92 -9.07
CA ALA A 53 10.86 28.60 -8.53
C ALA A 53 11.06 29.05 -7.09
N ARG A 54 11.69 28.22 -6.26
CA ARG A 54 12.04 28.53 -4.86
C ARG A 54 13.07 29.63 -4.70
N ASP A 55 13.98 29.74 -5.68
CA ASP A 55 14.96 30.84 -5.73
C ASP A 55 14.33 32.16 -6.25
N GLY A 56 12.98 32.17 -6.42
CA GLY A 56 12.20 33.35 -6.86
C GLY A 56 12.19 33.57 -8.38
N HIS A 57 12.57 32.56 -9.15
CA HIS A 57 12.60 32.63 -10.61
C HIS A 57 11.52 31.75 -11.25
N GLY A 58 10.39 32.37 -11.60
CA GLY A 58 9.19 31.69 -12.05
C GLY A 58 8.36 31.15 -10.87
N ASN A 59 7.09 30.95 -11.10
CA ASN A 59 6.17 30.41 -10.09
C ASN A 59 5.19 29.40 -10.68
N ARG A 60 5.48 28.92 -11.90
CA ARG A 60 4.65 27.95 -12.60
C ARG A 60 5.51 26.87 -13.24
N ILE A 61 5.11 25.61 -13.10
CA ILE A 61 5.75 24.46 -13.72
C ILE A 61 4.65 23.62 -14.36
N ASN A 62 4.78 23.32 -15.65
CA ASN A 62 3.85 22.49 -16.39
C ASN A 62 4.52 21.11 -16.62
N VAL A 63 3.80 20.05 -16.33
CA VAL A 63 4.21 18.67 -16.59
C VAL A 63 3.17 18.03 -17.49
N THR A 64 3.58 17.55 -18.65
CA THR A 64 2.69 16.92 -19.62
C THR A 64 3.12 15.48 -19.88
N LEU A 65 2.19 14.56 -19.72
CA LEU A 65 2.34 13.15 -20.10
C LEU A 65 1.72 12.96 -21.49
N TYR A 66 2.55 12.56 -22.46
CA TYR A 66 2.14 12.27 -23.82
C TYR A 66 1.96 10.75 -24.04
N PRO A 67 1.35 10.33 -25.17
CA PRO A 67 1.40 8.94 -25.60
C PRO A 67 2.82 8.37 -25.62
N ASP A 68 2.97 7.05 -25.56
CA ASP A 68 4.26 6.34 -25.54
C ASP A 68 5.18 6.70 -24.37
N HIS A 69 4.58 7.14 -23.23
CA HIS A 69 5.27 7.46 -21.98
C HIS A 69 6.27 8.62 -22.11
N VAL A 70 6.08 9.50 -23.06
CA VAL A 70 6.88 10.73 -23.19
C VAL A 70 6.41 11.74 -22.16
N VAL A 71 7.36 12.33 -21.42
CA VAL A 71 7.09 13.35 -20.41
C VAL A 71 7.77 14.66 -20.81
N GLU A 72 7.05 15.77 -20.69
CA GLU A 72 7.57 17.11 -20.86
C GLU A 72 7.43 17.90 -19.56
N VAL A 73 8.50 18.56 -19.16
CA VAL A 73 8.53 19.47 -18.01
C VAL A 73 8.95 20.85 -18.53
N GLU A 74 8.08 21.84 -18.31
CA GLU A 74 8.30 23.22 -18.70
C GLU A 74 8.31 24.10 -17.47
N ASP A 75 9.38 24.90 -17.30
CA ASP A 75 9.48 25.95 -16.30
C ASP A 75 9.63 27.33 -16.93
N PHE A 76 9.43 28.35 -16.12
CA PHE A 76 9.53 29.77 -16.49
C PHE A 76 10.61 30.47 -15.64
N GLY A 77 11.65 29.71 -15.26
CA GLY A 77 12.81 30.18 -14.53
C GLY A 77 13.78 31.00 -15.40
N ARG A 78 15.03 31.06 -14.99
CA ARG A 78 16.11 31.74 -15.74
C ARG A 78 16.58 30.98 -16.98
N GLY A 79 16.23 29.71 -17.09
CA GLY A 79 16.79 28.76 -18.06
C GLY A 79 18.14 28.21 -17.62
N ILE A 80 18.41 26.95 -17.94
CA ILE A 80 19.66 26.26 -17.60
C ILE A 80 20.84 26.98 -18.24
N PRO A 81 21.94 27.29 -17.52
CA PRO A 81 23.16 27.85 -18.12
C PRO A 81 23.84 26.79 -19.00
N VAL A 82 24.02 27.10 -20.30
CA VAL A 82 24.55 26.15 -21.31
C VAL A 82 25.77 26.62 -22.03
N ASP A 83 26.11 27.91 -21.90
CA ASP A 83 27.26 28.52 -22.57
C ASP A 83 28.62 28.01 -22.00
N TYR A 84 29.74 28.41 -22.63
CA TYR A 84 31.07 27.96 -22.29
C TYR A 84 31.52 28.43 -20.91
N ASN A 85 32.01 27.52 -20.10
CA ASN A 85 32.53 27.77 -18.76
C ASN A 85 34.07 27.87 -18.81
N LYS A 86 34.57 29.09 -18.63
CA LYS A 86 36.02 29.35 -18.67
C LYS A 86 36.77 28.72 -17.51
N ALA A 87 36.11 28.50 -16.37
CA ALA A 87 36.75 27.91 -15.20
C ALA A 87 36.99 26.40 -15.35
N GLU A 88 36.03 25.72 -15.99
CA GLU A 88 36.09 24.28 -16.23
C GLU A 88 36.67 23.94 -17.62
N ASP A 89 36.94 24.93 -18.48
CA ASP A 89 37.38 24.77 -19.87
C ASP A 89 36.46 23.84 -20.70
N ARG A 90 35.16 23.92 -20.42
CA ARG A 90 34.09 23.08 -21.02
C ARG A 90 32.78 23.86 -21.20
N TRP A 91 31.92 23.34 -22.03
CA TRP A 91 30.55 23.85 -22.14
C TRP A 91 29.73 23.44 -20.93
N ASN A 92 28.92 24.35 -20.36
CA ASN A 92 28.02 24.05 -19.25
C ASN A 92 26.99 22.99 -19.62
N TRP A 93 26.50 22.98 -20.87
CA TRP A 93 25.56 21.93 -21.29
C TRP A 93 26.18 20.53 -21.17
N ASP A 94 27.47 20.37 -21.53
CA ASP A 94 28.18 19.10 -21.41
C ASP A 94 28.35 18.69 -19.94
N LEU A 95 28.66 19.67 -19.07
CA LEU A 95 28.72 19.42 -17.63
C LEU A 95 27.36 19.01 -17.06
N VAL A 96 26.29 19.74 -17.36
CA VAL A 96 24.97 19.54 -16.76
C VAL A 96 24.28 18.27 -17.26
N PHE A 97 24.41 17.94 -18.55
CA PHE A 97 23.71 16.81 -19.16
C PHE A 97 24.57 15.56 -19.31
N CYS A 98 25.91 15.67 -19.36
CA CYS A 98 26.79 14.55 -19.69
C CYS A 98 27.84 14.22 -18.62
N GLU A 99 27.88 14.95 -17.49
CA GLU A 99 28.85 14.65 -16.42
C GLU A 99 28.12 14.44 -15.08
N LEU A 100 28.36 13.28 -14.46
CA LEU A 100 27.84 13.00 -13.12
C LEU A 100 28.66 13.77 -12.10
N TYR A 101 28.03 14.26 -11.05
CA TYR A 101 28.64 15.10 -10.01
C TYR A 101 29.10 16.48 -10.52
N ALA A 102 28.46 16.99 -11.57
CA ALA A 102 28.62 18.34 -12.05
C ALA A 102 27.35 19.18 -11.78
N GLY A 103 27.51 20.36 -11.23
CA GLY A 103 26.37 21.24 -10.92
C GLY A 103 26.79 22.54 -10.25
N GLY A 104 25.92 23.54 -10.34
CA GLY A 104 26.15 24.88 -9.75
C GLY A 104 25.75 25.03 -8.29
N LYS A 105 25.33 23.94 -7.62
CA LYS A 105 24.71 23.98 -6.27
C LYS A 105 25.67 23.52 -5.14
N TYR A 106 26.96 23.45 -5.40
CA TYR A 106 27.97 22.95 -4.44
C TYR A 106 28.54 24.01 -3.48
N ALA A 107 28.37 25.30 -3.75
CA ALA A 107 28.95 26.36 -2.91
C ALA A 107 28.11 26.57 -1.64
N GLU A 108 28.55 25.97 -0.51
CA GLU A 108 27.94 26.20 0.81
C GLU A 108 28.07 27.70 1.19
N GLY A 109 26.94 28.33 1.60
CA GLY A 109 26.97 29.72 2.11
C GLY A 109 26.95 30.82 1.05
N SER A 110 26.72 30.52 -0.22
CA SER A 110 26.57 31.55 -1.27
C SER A 110 25.17 32.25 -1.26
N GLY A 111 24.25 31.82 -0.40
CA GLY A 111 22.89 32.33 -0.32
C GLY A 111 21.97 31.82 -1.43
N ASN A 112 22.52 31.29 -2.51
CA ASN A 112 21.79 30.70 -3.60
C ASN A 112 21.73 29.19 -3.42
N TYR A 113 20.53 28.59 -3.44
CA TYR A 113 20.30 27.14 -3.35
C TYR A 113 20.66 26.46 -2.01
N ASP A 114 20.75 27.20 -0.90
CA ASP A 114 21.10 26.64 0.43
C ASP A 114 20.21 25.45 0.87
N PHE A 115 19.01 25.32 0.31
CA PHE A 115 18.02 24.28 0.64
C PHE A 115 17.51 23.52 -0.59
N SER A 116 18.32 23.36 -1.64
CA SER A 116 17.87 22.76 -2.89
C SER A 116 17.56 21.26 -2.80
N LEU A 117 16.66 20.80 -3.68
CA LEU A 117 16.35 19.38 -3.87
C LEU A 117 17.50 18.63 -4.55
N GLY A 118 18.12 19.25 -5.54
CA GLY A 118 19.17 18.70 -6.41
C GLY A 118 20.58 18.96 -5.89
N LEU A 119 20.97 18.39 -4.74
CA LEU A 119 22.27 18.62 -4.08
C LEU A 119 23.45 17.86 -4.72
N ASN A 120 23.23 16.75 -5.39
CA ASN A 120 24.30 15.82 -5.75
C ASN A 120 24.86 16.01 -7.17
N GLY A 121 24.28 16.89 -8.00
CA GLY A 121 24.68 17.07 -9.40
C GLY A 121 24.59 15.79 -10.23
N LEU A 122 23.60 14.94 -9.94
CA LEU A 122 23.40 13.65 -10.59
C LEU A 122 22.14 13.60 -11.43
N GLY A 123 21.06 14.24 -10.98
CA GLY A 123 19.71 13.96 -11.41
C GLY A 123 19.49 14.14 -12.91
N LEU A 124 19.76 15.34 -13.45
CA LEU A 124 19.50 15.63 -14.86
C LEU A 124 20.38 14.81 -15.80
N CYS A 125 21.68 14.68 -15.50
CA CYS A 125 22.61 13.85 -16.26
C CYS A 125 22.20 12.38 -16.22
N ALA A 126 21.87 11.85 -15.04
CA ALA A 126 21.44 10.45 -14.91
C ALA A 126 20.12 10.18 -15.66
N THR A 127 19.16 11.12 -15.59
CA THR A 127 17.88 11.00 -16.31
C THR A 127 18.11 11.04 -17.83
N GLN A 128 18.99 11.91 -18.30
CA GLN A 128 19.38 11.98 -19.71
C GLN A 128 20.03 10.65 -20.15
N TYR A 129 20.92 10.07 -19.34
CA TYR A 129 21.54 8.78 -19.64
C TYR A 129 20.54 7.60 -19.66
N ALA A 130 19.46 7.68 -18.90
CA ALA A 130 18.41 6.68 -18.83
C ALA A 130 17.31 6.84 -19.90
N SER A 131 17.49 7.78 -20.84
CA SER A 131 16.52 8.05 -21.90
C SER A 131 16.75 7.21 -23.15
N GLU A 132 15.64 6.89 -23.85
CA GLU A 132 15.67 6.53 -25.26
C GLU A 132 16.08 7.76 -26.08
N TRP A 133 15.47 8.91 -25.77
CA TRP A 133 15.84 10.22 -26.24
C TRP A 133 15.42 11.31 -25.25
N MET A 134 16.13 12.43 -25.28
CA MET A 134 15.77 13.66 -24.55
C MET A 134 16.03 14.86 -25.45
N THR A 135 15.14 15.86 -25.36
CA THR A 135 15.37 17.19 -25.93
C THR A 135 15.33 18.25 -24.85
N ALA A 136 16.14 19.27 -24.99
CA ALA A 136 16.15 20.42 -24.09
C ALA A 136 16.09 21.72 -24.89
N ASP A 137 14.99 22.46 -24.72
CA ASP A 137 14.79 23.79 -25.24
C ASP A 137 14.93 24.81 -24.11
N ILE A 138 15.92 25.70 -24.22
CA ILE A 138 16.28 26.62 -23.15
C ILE A 138 16.23 28.05 -23.65
N TYR A 139 15.48 28.89 -22.95
CA TYR A 139 15.30 30.31 -23.25
C TYR A 139 16.03 31.14 -22.20
N ARG A 140 17.18 31.72 -22.59
CA ARG A 140 18.03 32.46 -21.67
C ARG A 140 18.78 33.58 -22.38
N ASP A 141 18.91 34.73 -21.73
CA ASP A 141 19.72 35.88 -22.16
C ASP A 141 19.44 36.35 -23.62
N GLY A 142 18.17 36.21 -24.06
CA GLY A 142 17.74 36.61 -25.43
C GLY A 142 18.07 35.60 -26.52
N PHE A 143 18.41 34.38 -26.13
CA PHE A 143 18.65 33.26 -27.03
C PHE A 143 17.73 32.08 -26.73
N HIS A 144 17.46 31.32 -27.77
CA HIS A 144 16.91 29.95 -27.68
C HIS A 144 18.05 28.99 -27.97
N TYR A 145 18.26 28.06 -27.06
CA TYR A 145 19.21 26.96 -27.16
C TYR A 145 18.46 25.67 -27.30
N HIS A 146 18.94 24.79 -28.18
CA HIS A 146 18.37 23.46 -28.38
C HIS A 146 19.45 22.39 -28.34
N LEU A 147 19.12 21.28 -27.65
CA LEU A 147 19.98 20.12 -27.50
C LEU A 147 19.15 18.85 -27.70
N ASP A 148 19.70 17.92 -28.48
CA ASP A 148 19.18 16.58 -28.67
C ASP A 148 20.10 15.53 -28.07
N PHE A 149 19.50 14.53 -27.42
CA PHE A 149 20.22 13.38 -26.88
C PHE A 149 19.51 12.08 -27.28
N LYS A 150 20.29 11.04 -27.54
CA LYS A 150 19.82 9.70 -27.84
C LYS A 150 20.64 8.66 -27.12
N LYS A 151 19.98 7.85 -26.29
CA LYS A 151 20.61 6.77 -25.51
C LYS A 151 21.84 7.23 -24.72
N GLY A 152 21.78 8.44 -24.17
CA GLY A 152 22.87 9.01 -23.35
C GLY A 152 23.91 9.81 -24.11
N GLU A 153 23.86 9.87 -25.44
CA GLU A 153 24.81 10.60 -26.27
C GLU A 153 24.19 11.85 -26.89
N ASN A 154 24.90 12.95 -26.90
CA ASN A 154 24.45 14.17 -27.58
C ASN A 154 24.47 14.00 -29.09
N VAL A 155 23.45 14.50 -29.76
CA VAL A 155 23.27 14.46 -31.22
C VAL A 155 23.25 15.90 -31.76
N GLY A 156 24.18 16.25 -32.63
CA GLY A 156 24.17 17.55 -33.33
C GLY A 156 24.80 18.72 -32.58
N GLY A 157 25.20 18.56 -31.31
CA GLY A 157 25.77 19.64 -30.51
C GLY A 157 24.76 20.68 -30.04
N LEU A 158 25.26 21.76 -29.43
CA LEU A 158 24.43 22.89 -28.99
C LEU A 158 24.01 23.75 -30.20
N GLN A 159 22.72 23.88 -30.41
CA GLN A 159 22.15 24.83 -31.36
C GLN A 159 21.78 26.12 -30.61
N LYS A 160 22.08 27.27 -31.18
CA LYS A 160 21.84 28.59 -30.56
C LYS A 160 21.28 29.56 -31.57
N GLU A 161 20.09 30.10 -31.27
CA GLU A 161 19.41 31.07 -32.12
C GLU A 161 19.00 32.30 -31.31
N ALA A 162 19.02 33.47 -31.94
CA ALA A 162 18.53 34.70 -31.28
C ALA A 162 17.01 34.65 -31.10
N PHE A 163 16.55 34.86 -29.86
CA PHE A 163 15.15 34.82 -29.48
C PHE A 163 14.66 36.24 -29.10
N LYS A 164 13.71 36.76 -29.87
CA LYS A 164 13.17 38.11 -29.65
C LYS A 164 12.00 38.16 -28.62
N GLY A 165 11.58 37.02 -28.10
CA GLY A 165 10.52 36.94 -27.09
C GLY A 165 11.01 37.33 -25.70
N LYS A 166 10.07 37.53 -24.77
CA LYS A 166 10.37 37.79 -23.33
C LYS A 166 10.44 36.52 -22.50
N ARG A 167 10.19 35.36 -23.10
CA ARG A 167 10.19 34.07 -22.42
C ARG A 167 11.58 33.75 -21.92
N THR A 168 11.67 33.25 -20.67
CA THR A 168 12.81 32.55 -20.10
C THR A 168 12.35 31.21 -19.56
N GLY A 169 13.28 30.32 -19.24
CA GLY A 169 12.99 29.01 -18.65
C GLY A 169 13.48 27.86 -19.51
N SER A 170 13.14 26.65 -19.13
CA SER A 170 13.54 25.43 -19.82
C SER A 170 12.34 24.54 -20.12
N VAL A 171 12.41 23.84 -21.25
CA VAL A 171 11.48 22.76 -21.61
C VAL A 171 12.31 21.51 -21.84
N ILE A 172 12.09 20.50 -20.98
CA ILE A 172 12.76 19.21 -21.11
C ILE A 172 11.71 18.19 -21.53
N ARG A 173 11.93 17.57 -22.69
CA ARG A 173 11.13 16.45 -23.17
C ARG A 173 11.92 15.17 -23.08
N TRP A 174 11.38 14.16 -22.47
CA TRP A 174 12.09 12.94 -22.13
C TRP A 174 11.26 11.69 -22.41
N LYS A 175 11.87 10.71 -23.05
CA LYS A 175 11.31 9.37 -23.21
C LYS A 175 12.16 8.36 -22.47
N PRO A 176 11.61 7.60 -21.50
CA PRO A 176 12.33 6.54 -20.80
C PRO A 176 12.74 5.42 -21.76
N ASP A 177 13.89 4.79 -21.47
CA ASP A 177 14.39 3.68 -22.29
C ASP A 177 14.07 2.34 -21.65
N THR A 178 13.39 1.46 -22.39
CA THR A 178 13.08 0.09 -21.98
C THR A 178 14.31 -0.82 -21.90
N GLU A 179 15.47 -0.39 -22.42
CA GLU A 179 16.74 -1.07 -22.18
C GLU A 179 17.33 -0.73 -20.78
N VAL A 180 16.79 0.28 -20.11
CA VAL A 180 17.24 0.74 -18.78
C VAL A 180 16.25 0.37 -17.71
N PHE A 181 14.97 0.65 -17.96
CA PHE A 181 13.89 0.36 -17.03
C PHE A 181 13.11 -0.87 -17.49
N THR A 182 12.81 -1.75 -16.56
CA THR A 182 12.01 -2.96 -16.80
C THR A 182 10.53 -2.64 -17.00
N ASP A 183 10.07 -1.49 -16.47
CA ASP A 183 8.74 -0.94 -16.66
C ASP A 183 8.82 0.60 -16.72
N ILE A 184 8.24 1.18 -17.76
CA ILE A 184 8.23 2.63 -18.02
C ILE A 184 6.83 3.24 -17.91
N ALA A 185 5.80 2.43 -17.63
CA ALA A 185 4.41 2.85 -17.57
C ALA A 185 4.07 3.51 -16.23
N VAL A 186 4.62 4.69 -15.97
CA VAL A 186 4.30 5.46 -14.76
C VAL A 186 2.84 5.90 -14.83
N PRO A 187 1.98 5.49 -13.86
CA PRO A 187 0.57 5.85 -13.85
C PRO A 187 0.34 7.36 -13.72
N ALA A 188 -0.70 7.90 -14.35
CA ALA A 188 -1.09 9.31 -14.23
C ALA A 188 -1.30 9.75 -12.77
N ASP A 189 -1.85 8.87 -11.92
CA ASP A 189 -2.06 9.15 -10.49
C ASP A 189 -0.74 9.37 -9.73
N SER A 190 0.34 8.71 -10.15
CA SER A 190 1.67 8.96 -9.58
C SER A 190 2.16 10.39 -9.84
N PHE A 191 1.84 10.96 -11.02
CA PHE A 191 2.14 12.36 -11.33
C PHE A 191 1.28 13.31 -10.49
N LYS A 192 -0.03 13.02 -10.37
CA LYS A 192 -0.95 13.83 -9.56
C LYS A 192 -0.47 13.90 -8.12
N ASP A 193 -0.15 12.76 -7.51
CA ASP A 193 0.34 12.68 -6.14
C ASP A 193 1.69 13.39 -5.96
N MET A 194 2.62 13.19 -6.87
CA MET A 194 3.94 13.81 -6.85
C MET A 194 3.82 15.33 -6.91
N LEU A 195 3.07 15.87 -7.87
CA LEU A 195 2.92 17.30 -8.07
C LEU A 195 2.13 17.97 -6.95
N ARG A 196 1.06 17.32 -6.47
CA ARG A 196 0.32 17.80 -5.31
C ARG A 196 1.22 17.95 -4.09
N ARG A 197 2.00 16.91 -3.75
CA ARG A 197 2.96 16.95 -2.64
C ARG A 197 3.99 18.05 -2.79
N GLN A 198 4.47 18.29 -4.01
CA GLN A 198 5.41 19.38 -4.27
C GLN A 198 4.76 20.75 -4.13
N ALA A 199 3.53 20.93 -4.58
CA ALA A 199 2.80 22.20 -4.41
C ALA A 199 2.57 22.54 -2.93
N VAL A 200 2.28 21.52 -2.10
CA VAL A 200 2.06 21.68 -0.64
C VAL A 200 3.27 22.28 0.09
N VAL A 201 4.49 21.92 -0.31
CA VAL A 201 5.73 22.33 0.40
C VAL A 201 6.51 23.44 -0.30
N ASN A 202 6.01 23.90 -1.45
CA ASN A 202 6.56 25.02 -2.20
C ASN A 202 5.44 26.06 -2.40
N ASP A 203 5.16 26.81 -1.33
CA ASP A 203 4.09 27.80 -1.26
C ASP A 203 4.15 28.82 -2.43
N GLY A 204 3.00 29.12 -3.02
CA GLY A 204 2.88 30.05 -4.14
C GLY A 204 3.39 29.53 -5.50
N VAL A 205 3.89 28.28 -5.58
CA VAL A 205 4.28 27.65 -6.86
C VAL A 205 3.12 26.86 -7.42
N THR A 206 2.69 27.22 -8.64
CA THR A 206 1.65 26.51 -9.37
C THR A 206 2.25 25.32 -10.11
N LEU A 207 1.79 24.11 -9.82
CA LEU A 207 2.14 22.90 -10.53
C LEU A 207 0.97 22.41 -11.36
N VAL A 208 1.17 22.26 -12.65
CA VAL A 208 0.13 21.84 -13.61
C VAL A 208 0.49 20.49 -14.19
N PHE A 209 -0.45 19.57 -14.14
CA PHE A 209 -0.36 18.28 -14.82
C PHE A 209 -1.34 18.23 -15.97
N GLU A 210 -0.86 17.93 -17.17
CA GLU A 210 -1.68 17.64 -18.34
C GLU A 210 -1.44 16.19 -18.78
N ASP A 211 -2.48 15.37 -18.68
CA ASP A 211 -2.46 14.00 -19.21
C ASP A 211 -3.03 14.01 -20.64
N LYS A 212 -2.15 13.73 -21.60
CA LYS A 212 -2.46 13.58 -23.03
C LYS A 212 -2.18 12.15 -23.51
N SER A 213 -1.95 11.20 -22.59
CA SER A 213 -1.65 9.80 -22.94
C SER A 213 -2.87 9.06 -23.47
N GLY A 214 -4.08 9.49 -23.12
CA GLY A 214 -5.36 8.97 -23.59
C GLY A 214 -5.96 9.77 -24.77
N GLY A 215 -7.22 9.49 -25.09
CA GLY A 215 -7.94 10.18 -26.17
C GLY A 215 -8.34 11.62 -25.82
N ASP A 216 -8.70 11.87 -24.58
CA ASP A 216 -9.06 13.18 -24.05
C ASP A 216 -7.93 13.76 -23.19
N THR A 217 -7.77 15.08 -23.21
CA THR A 217 -6.78 15.76 -22.37
C THR A 217 -7.38 16.07 -21.01
N GLU A 218 -6.80 15.52 -19.97
CA GLU A 218 -7.13 15.88 -18.58
C GLU A 218 -6.11 16.87 -18.04
N LYS A 219 -6.59 17.86 -17.29
CA LYS A 219 -5.74 18.91 -16.70
C LYS A 219 -6.02 19.07 -15.22
N TYR A 220 -4.96 19.08 -14.43
CA TYR A 220 -4.97 19.26 -12.98
C TYR A 220 -4.03 20.41 -12.63
N GLU A 221 -4.47 21.29 -11.72
CA GLU A 221 -3.66 22.43 -11.25
C GLU A 221 -3.62 22.42 -9.73
N TYR A 222 -2.42 22.48 -9.17
CA TYR A 222 -2.16 22.47 -7.73
C TYR A 222 -1.48 23.77 -7.33
N LEU A 223 -2.12 24.52 -6.45
CA LEU A 223 -1.59 25.75 -5.86
C LEU A 223 -2.03 25.82 -4.39
N TYR A 224 -1.07 25.94 -3.50
CA TYR A 224 -1.28 26.19 -2.09
C TYR A 224 -0.59 27.50 -1.73
N GLU A 225 -1.36 28.58 -1.60
CA GLU A 225 -0.81 29.92 -1.38
C GLU A 225 -0.13 30.02 -0.02
N HIS A 226 -0.69 29.33 1.00
CA HIS A 226 -0.13 29.24 2.35
C HIS A 226 0.46 27.84 2.63
N GLY A 227 0.88 27.13 1.60
CA GLY A 227 1.60 25.85 1.67
C GLY A 227 0.92 24.80 2.52
N ILE A 228 1.66 24.27 3.50
CA ILE A 228 1.20 23.20 4.39
C ILE A 228 -0.04 23.56 5.21
N THR A 229 -0.30 24.85 5.45
CA THR A 229 -1.49 25.32 6.20
C THR A 229 -2.77 25.07 5.40
N ASP A 230 -2.78 25.44 4.11
CA ASP A 230 -3.92 25.22 3.23
C ASP A 230 -4.18 23.71 3.06
N TYR A 231 -3.12 22.95 2.95
CA TYR A 231 -3.23 21.49 2.80
C TYR A 231 -3.78 20.80 4.05
N VAL A 232 -3.34 21.19 5.25
CA VAL A 232 -3.91 20.65 6.49
C VAL A 232 -5.38 21.05 6.63
N ASN A 233 -5.77 22.28 6.23
CA ASN A 233 -7.17 22.70 6.17
C ASN A 233 -7.99 21.83 5.20
N GLU A 234 -7.44 21.50 4.03
CA GLU A 234 -8.06 20.61 3.06
C GLU A 234 -8.27 19.20 3.64
N LEU A 235 -7.24 18.63 4.29
CA LEU A 235 -7.31 17.30 4.90
C LEU A 235 -8.35 17.22 6.03
N VAL A 236 -8.42 18.24 6.85
CA VAL A 236 -9.33 18.28 8.01
C VAL A 236 -10.76 18.62 7.56
N GLY A 237 -10.94 19.53 6.62
CA GLY A 237 -12.25 20.01 6.18
C GLY A 237 -13.10 20.50 7.36
N ASP A 238 -14.33 20.04 7.42
CA ASP A 238 -15.30 20.31 8.49
C ASP A 238 -15.18 19.36 9.70
N LYS A 239 -14.22 18.43 9.68
CA LYS A 239 -14.05 17.38 10.69
C LYS A 239 -13.03 17.73 11.79
N GLY A 240 -12.58 18.98 11.85
CA GLY A 240 -11.62 19.45 12.83
C GLY A 240 -12.22 19.60 14.23
N LEU A 241 -11.54 19.10 15.25
CA LEU A 241 -11.79 19.42 16.67
C LEU A 241 -11.21 20.77 17.02
N THR A 242 -10.13 21.16 16.34
CA THR A 242 -9.44 22.44 16.48
C THR A 242 -9.22 23.08 15.12
N PRO A 243 -9.07 24.41 15.03
CA PRO A 243 -8.54 25.07 13.85
C PRO A 243 -7.12 24.56 13.53
N VAL A 244 -6.66 24.83 12.31
CA VAL A 244 -5.27 24.55 11.91
C VAL A 244 -4.35 25.56 12.56
N HIS A 245 -3.36 25.08 13.29
CA HIS A 245 -2.30 25.87 13.88
C HIS A 245 -1.02 25.74 13.07
N PHE A 246 -0.43 26.87 12.69
CA PHE A 246 0.85 26.94 12.00
C PHE A 246 1.93 27.53 12.90
N CYS A 247 3.09 26.89 12.93
CA CYS A 247 4.26 27.42 13.62
C CYS A 247 5.52 27.25 12.77
N SER A 248 6.41 28.24 12.87
CA SER A 248 7.69 28.25 12.19
C SER A 248 8.83 28.65 13.11
N GLY A 249 10.03 28.18 12.78
CA GLY A 249 11.21 28.52 13.56
C GLY A 249 12.50 28.08 12.87
N SER A 250 13.63 28.50 13.44
CA SER A 250 14.96 28.11 12.96
C SER A 250 15.90 27.86 14.15
N ALA A 251 16.87 26.97 13.89
CA ALA A 251 17.92 26.66 14.85
C ALA A 251 19.25 26.46 14.12
N THR A 252 20.36 26.71 14.83
CA THR A 252 21.72 26.48 14.30
C THR A 252 22.47 25.56 15.27
N GLY A 253 23.14 24.56 14.76
CA GLY A 253 23.91 23.58 15.53
C GLY A 253 24.50 22.50 14.66
N ARG A 254 24.91 21.40 15.28
CA ARG A 254 25.67 20.33 14.61
C ARG A 254 25.28 18.93 15.07
N ASP A 255 25.46 17.93 14.23
CA ASP A 255 25.19 16.51 14.57
C ASP A 255 26.25 15.93 15.54
N ARG A 256 27.52 16.39 15.44
CA ARG A 256 28.64 15.95 16.28
C ARG A 256 29.58 17.13 16.55
N ALA A 257 30.26 17.08 17.68
CA ALA A 257 31.14 18.16 18.16
C ALA A 257 32.29 18.50 17.18
N ASP A 258 32.71 17.55 16.36
CA ASP A 258 33.79 17.68 15.36
C ASP A 258 33.34 18.21 13.99
N GLN A 259 32.05 18.51 13.84
CA GLN A 259 31.46 19.01 12.59
C GLN A 259 31.10 20.49 12.68
N PRO A 260 31.07 21.23 11.56
CA PRO A 260 30.60 22.60 11.53
C PRO A 260 29.11 22.68 11.83
N ASP A 261 28.67 23.83 12.35
CA ASP A 261 27.27 24.15 12.55
C ASP A 261 26.56 24.31 11.20
N TYR A 262 25.28 23.97 11.19
CA TYR A 262 24.39 24.18 10.04
C TYR A 262 23.03 24.68 10.51
N GLN A 263 22.33 25.35 9.60
CA GLN A 263 21.01 25.90 9.88
C GLN A 263 19.91 24.88 9.57
N VAL A 264 18.90 24.85 10.45
CA VAL A 264 17.63 24.11 10.24
C VAL A 264 16.48 25.10 10.31
N LYS A 265 15.62 25.10 9.28
CA LYS A 265 14.32 25.81 9.30
C LYS A 265 13.21 24.77 9.46
N MET A 266 12.16 25.12 10.18
CA MET A 266 11.08 24.21 10.56
C MET A 266 9.74 24.93 10.39
N ASN A 267 8.86 24.36 9.55
CA ASN A 267 7.48 24.78 9.39
C ASN A 267 6.61 23.59 9.71
N VAL A 268 5.63 23.77 10.58
CA VAL A 268 4.70 22.71 11.00
C VAL A 268 3.30 23.29 11.03
N ALA A 269 2.38 22.62 10.33
CA ALA A 269 0.94 22.87 10.44
C ALA A 269 0.27 21.63 11.04
N PHE A 270 -0.61 21.83 12.01
CA PHE A 270 -1.34 20.72 12.62
C PHE A 270 -2.73 21.12 13.08
N ALA A 271 -3.60 20.13 13.15
CA ALA A 271 -4.92 20.23 13.79
C ALA A 271 -5.25 18.89 14.44
N PHE A 272 -6.27 18.89 15.29
CA PHE A 272 -6.80 17.65 15.86
C PHE A 272 -8.17 17.33 15.25
N SER A 273 -8.43 16.03 14.99
CA SER A 273 -9.69 15.51 14.50
C SER A 273 -9.97 14.15 15.13
N ASN A 274 -11.23 13.79 15.29
CA ASN A 274 -11.61 12.46 15.78
C ASN A 274 -11.93 11.45 14.65
N THR A 275 -11.87 11.89 13.40
CA THR A 275 -12.22 11.06 12.22
C THR A 275 -11.17 11.07 11.14
N VAL A 276 -10.24 12.03 11.16
CA VAL A 276 -9.15 12.16 10.20
C VAL A 276 -7.82 12.08 10.93
N GLN A 277 -6.92 11.28 10.40
CA GLN A 277 -5.52 11.21 10.85
C GLN A 277 -4.60 11.29 9.64
N ALA A 278 -3.58 12.11 9.71
CA ALA A 278 -2.57 12.21 8.66
C ALA A 278 -1.26 12.74 9.26
N LEU A 279 -0.16 12.08 8.97
CA LEU A 279 1.17 12.51 9.37
C LEU A 279 2.07 12.52 8.14
N GLU A 280 2.44 13.70 7.69
CA GLU A 280 3.32 13.84 6.54
C GLU A 280 4.56 14.67 6.91
N TYR A 281 5.70 14.17 6.49
CA TYR A 281 7.00 14.77 6.77
C TYR A 281 7.73 15.07 5.48
N TYR A 282 8.24 16.30 5.37
CA TYR A 282 9.04 16.75 4.25
C TYR A 282 10.36 17.34 4.74
N HIS A 283 11.42 17.14 3.98
CA HIS A 283 12.71 17.76 4.24
C HIS A 283 13.38 18.17 2.94
N ASN A 284 13.78 19.45 2.85
CA ASN A 284 14.23 20.06 1.60
C ASN A 284 13.30 19.70 0.43
N SER A 285 12.00 19.88 0.63
CA SER A 285 10.88 19.52 -0.27
C SER A 285 10.78 18.03 -0.66
N SER A 286 11.65 17.15 -0.18
CA SER A 286 11.52 15.71 -0.37
C SER A 286 10.52 15.13 0.62
N TRP A 287 9.57 14.33 0.13
CA TRP A 287 8.64 13.58 0.97
C TRP A 287 9.37 12.43 1.69
N LEU A 288 9.29 12.41 3.00
CA LEU A 288 9.91 11.39 3.85
C LEU A 288 8.89 10.26 4.14
N GLU A 289 8.75 9.33 3.22
CA GLU A 289 7.83 8.18 3.37
C GLU A 289 8.06 7.39 4.68
N HIS A 290 9.32 7.32 5.12
CA HIS A 290 9.71 6.61 6.35
C HIS A 290 10.01 7.55 7.52
N GLY A 291 9.69 8.83 7.39
CA GLY A 291 9.83 9.85 8.44
C GLY A 291 11.28 10.16 8.80
N GLY A 292 11.86 9.48 9.79
CA GLY A 292 13.21 9.72 10.26
C GLY A 292 13.27 10.75 11.40
N SER A 293 14.18 11.74 11.30
CA SER A 293 14.40 12.75 12.35
C SER A 293 13.16 13.58 12.66
N PRO A 294 12.37 14.09 11.68
CA PRO A 294 11.15 14.83 11.97
C PRO A 294 10.06 14.00 12.67
N ASP A 295 9.84 12.75 12.22
CA ASP A 295 8.86 11.86 12.86
C ASP A 295 9.21 11.60 14.31
N ARG A 296 10.50 11.34 14.62
CA ARG A 296 10.97 11.16 16.02
C ARG A 296 10.70 12.39 16.86
N ALA A 297 10.93 13.58 16.32
CA ALA A 297 10.71 14.84 17.02
C ALA A 297 9.23 15.06 17.34
N VAL A 298 8.34 14.85 16.37
CA VAL A 298 6.89 14.97 16.55
C VAL A 298 6.39 14.00 17.59
N ARG A 299 6.77 12.71 17.50
CA ARG A 299 6.39 11.68 18.47
C ARG A 299 6.76 12.08 19.90
N LEU A 300 7.98 12.53 20.08
CA LEU A 300 8.48 12.88 21.41
C LEU A 300 7.84 14.16 21.96
N ALA A 301 7.73 15.20 21.13
CA ALA A 301 7.20 16.49 21.56
C ALA A 301 5.72 16.41 21.93
N PHE A 302 4.89 15.84 21.06
CA PHE A 302 3.45 15.74 21.28
C PHE A 302 3.11 14.85 22.49
N VAL A 303 3.73 13.68 22.61
CA VAL A 303 3.51 12.81 23.79
C VAL A 303 3.89 13.53 25.08
N ASN A 304 5.04 14.21 25.10
CA ASN A 304 5.51 14.89 26.30
C ASN A 304 4.56 16.04 26.71
N GLN A 305 4.15 16.88 25.76
CA GLN A 305 3.33 18.06 26.08
C GLN A 305 1.89 17.67 26.41
N VAL A 306 1.27 16.77 25.66
CA VAL A 306 -0.07 16.28 26.01
C VAL A 306 -0.07 15.55 27.35
N ASN A 307 0.95 14.72 27.62
CA ASN A 307 1.07 14.05 28.92
C ASN A 307 1.28 15.02 30.07
N ALA A 308 2.09 16.08 29.90
CA ALA A 308 2.27 17.13 30.88
C ALA A 308 0.95 17.88 31.17
N TRP A 309 0.21 18.21 30.12
CA TRP A 309 -1.08 18.86 30.23
C TRP A 309 -2.10 17.98 30.98
N LEU A 310 -2.25 16.71 30.59
CA LEU A 310 -3.16 15.76 31.26
C LEU A 310 -2.82 15.59 32.75
N LYS A 311 -1.53 15.56 33.10
CA LYS A 311 -1.07 15.49 34.48
C LYS A 311 -1.40 16.78 35.25
N SER A 312 -1.18 17.96 34.67
CA SER A 312 -1.46 19.24 35.30
C SER A 312 -2.94 19.42 35.61
N LYS A 313 -3.82 18.85 34.78
CA LYS A 313 -5.28 18.85 34.96
C LYS A 313 -5.79 17.71 35.86
N GLY A 314 -4.90 16.80 36.34
CA GLY A 314 -5.28 15.70 37.22
C GLY A 314 -6.20 14.67 36.55
N LEU A 315 -6.11 14.49 35.21
CA LEU A 315 -7.03 13.63 34.44
C LEU A 315 -6.64 12.16 34.48
N TYR A 316 -5.45 11.83 34.96
CA TYR A 316 -5.05 10.42 35.17
C TYR A 316 -5.58 9.88 36.49
N LYS A 317 -6.09 8.65 36.45
CA LYS A 317 -6.43 7.88 37.64
C LYS A 317 -5.16 7.39 38.38
N LYS A 318 -5.29 7.03 39.64
CA LYS A 318 -4.18 6.45 40.43
C LYS A 318 -3.71 5.14 39.75
N ASN A 319 -2.41 5.05 39.48
CA ASN A 319 -1.76 3.92 38.77
C ASN A 319 -2.18 3.75 37.29
N GLU A 320 -2.71 4.79 36.65
CA GLU A 320 -3.01 4.78 35.24
C GLU A 320 -1.72 4.95 34.40
N SER A 321 -1.57 4.19 33.33
CA SER A 321 -0.43 4.32 32.39
C SER A 321 -0.48 5.68 31.68
N ALA A 322 0.67 6.20 31.27
CA ALA A 322 0.74 7.39 30.44
C ALA A 322 0.23 7.10 29.01
N ILE A 323 -0.13 8.15 28.28
CA ILE A 323 -0.43 8.06 26.86
C ILE A 323 0.80 7.59 26.06
N THR A 324 0.54 7.03 24.91
CA THR A 324 1.56 6.68 23.90
C THR A 324 1.35 7.54 22.65
N PHE A 325 2.30 7.49 21.71
CA PHE A 325 2.12 8.23 20.47
C PHE A 325 0.95 7.70 19.62
N ALA A 326 0.62 6.42 19.70
CA ALA A 326 -0.55 5.87 19.01
C ALA A 326 -1.85 6.60 19.42
N ASP A 327 -1.98 6.96 20.69
CA ASP A 327 -3.16 7.68 21.20
C ASP A 327 -3.26 9.11 20.65
N VAL A 328 -2.10 9.75 20.41
CA VAL A 328 -2.01 11.09 19.79
C VAL A 328 -2.25 10.99 18.29
N GLN A 329 -1.60 10.02 17.64
CA GLN A 329 -1.66 9.81 16.19
C GLN A 329 -3.10 9.59 15.70
N ASP A 330 -3.92 8.88 16.48
CA ASP A 330 -5.32 8.58 16.13
C ASP A 330 -6.21 9.83 15.98
N CYS A 331 -5.74 10.99 16.41
CA CYS A 331 -6.49 12.25 16.26
C CYS A 331 -5.65 13.41 15.73
N LEU A 332 -4.41 13.16 15.31
CA LEU A 332 -3.51 14.23 14.84
C LEU A 332 -3.46 14.26 13.31
N VAL A 333 -3.71 15.45 12.76
CA VAL A 333 -3.43 15.80 11.37
C VAL A 333 -2.26 16.76 11.40
N LEU A 334 -1.11 16.36 10.85
CA LEU A 334 0.11 17.16 10.90
C LEU A 334 0.89 17.03 9.60
N VAL A 335 1.33 18.18 9.08
CA VAL A 335 2.29 18.25 7.99
C VAL A 335 3.49 19.07 8.47
N SER A 336 4.68 18.51 8.33
CA SER A 336 5.94 19.16 8.68
C SER A 336 6.82 19.33 7.45
N SER A 337 7.25 20.56 7.18
CA SER A 337 8.24 20.88 6.15
C SER A 337 9.46 21.50 6.80
N SER A 338 10.57 20.78 6.78
CA SER A 338 11.86 21.21 7.35
C SER A 338 12.92 21.38 6.27
N PHE A 339 13.89 22.24 6.55
CA PHE A 339 14.98 22.53 5.64
C PHE A 339 16.29 22.55 6.40
N SER A 340 17.35 22.01 5.83
CA SER A 340 18.70 22.14 6.38
C SER A 340 19.74 22.30 5.28
N THR A 341 20.80 23.06 5.59
CA THR A 341 21.93 23.26 4.67
C THR A 341 22.85 22.03 4.60
N ARG A 342 22.68 21.08 5.56
CA ARG A 342 23.36 19.78 5.54
C ARG A 342 22.36 18.68 5.85
N THR A 343 22.18 17.76 4.92
CA THR A 343 21.22 16.67 5.06
C THR A 343 21.91 15.32 4.92
N SER A 344 21.63 14.41 5.85
CA SER A 344 22.03 13.00 5.78
C SER A 344 20.81 12.16 5.51
N TYR A 345 20.62 11.80 4.24
CA TYR A 345 19.57 10.84 3.86
C TYR A 345 20.02 9.42 4.16
N GLU A 346 19.07 8.55 4.50
CA GLU A 346 19.34 7.13 4.71
C GLU A 346 19.81 6.44 3.42
N ASN A 347 19.26 6.87 2.28
CA ASN A 347 19.58 6.35 0.95
C ASN A 347 19.33 7.42 -0.13
N GLN A 348 19.70 7.11 -1.39
CA GLN A 348 19.56 8.03 -2.52
C GLN A 348 18.09 8.38 -2.84
N THR A 349 17.11 7.52 -2.50
CA THR A 349 15.70 7.80 -2.73
C THR A 349 15.10 8.83 -1.78
N LYS A 350 15.88 9.33 -0.83
CA LYS A 350 15.53 10.45 0.10
C LYS A 350 14.29 10.23 0.95
N LYS A 351 13.90 8.96 1.22
CA LYS A 351 12.68 8.61 1.96
C LYS A 351 12.78 8.80 3.49
N ALA A 352 13.95 8.99 4.04
CA ALA A 352 14.19 9.29 5.46
C ALA A 352 15.47 10.08 5.66
N ILE A 353 15.52 10.91 6.71
CA ILE A 353 16.74 11.61 7.15
C ILE A 353 17.18 11.14 8.54
N THR A 354 18.48 11.16 8.78
CA THR A 354 19.09 10.61 10.00
C THR A 354 19.80 11.65 10.88
N ASN A 355 19.77 12.93 10.49
CA ASN A 355 20.40 14.03 11.21
C ASN A 355 19.93 14.11 12.66
N LYS A 356 20.86 13.97 13.62
CA LYS A 356 20.56 14.04 15.06
C LYS A 356 20.15 15.45 15.48
N PHE A 357 20.85 16.47 14.96
CA PHE A 357 20.55 17.86 15.29
C PHE A 357 19.16 18.28 14.79
N VAL A 358 18.74 17.84 13.59
CA VAL A 358 17.37 18.09 13.10
C VAL A 358 16.35 17.53 14.07
N ALA A 359 16.52 16.28 14.53
CA ALA A 359 15.59 15.67 15.52
C ALA A 359 15.57 16.45 16.83
N GLN A 360 16.73 16.88 17.34
CA GLN A 360 16.83 17.65 18.58
C GLN A 360 16.17 19.02 18.44
N ALA A 361 16.56 19.78 17.42
CA ALA A 361 16.04 21.13 17.18
C ALA A 361 14.53 21.14 17.00
N MET A 362 13.98 20.21 16.19
CA MET A 362 12.55 20.08 16.02
C MET A 362 11.83 19.65 17.30
N THR A 363 12.44 18.78 18.10
CA THR A 363 11.84 18.37 19.39
C THR A 363 11.72 19.54 20.35
N GLU A 364 12.77 20.33 20.50
CA GLU A 364 12.80 21.51 21.38
C GLU A 364 11.83 22.59 20.87
N PHE A 365 11.86 22.86 19.57
CA PHE A 365 10.95 23.78 18.91
C PHE A 365 9.48 23.39 19.14
N LEU A 366 9.12 22.15 18.81
CA LEU A 366 7.73 21.68 18.96
C LEU A 366 7.26 21.64 20.41
N LYS A 367 8.13 21.26 21.37
CA LYS A 367 7.78 21.32 22.78
C LYS A 367 7.41 22.74 23.22
N HIS A 368 8.23 23.72 22.83
CA HIS A 368 7.96 25.10 23.13
C HIS A 368 6.69 25.62 22.45
N GLN A 369 6.52 25.34 21.15
CA GLN A 369 5.34 25.79 20.42
C GLN A 369 4.04 25.17 20.96
N LEU A 370 4.05 23.89 21.30
CA LEU A 370 2.89 23.22 21.90
C LEU A 370 2.58 23.74 23.32
N GLU A 371 3.61 24.08 24.09
CA GLU A 371 3.41 24.72 25.41
C GLU A 371 2.72 26.07 25.25
N VAL A 372 3.21 26.91 24.34
CA VAL A 372 2.59 28.21 24.02
C VAL A 372 1.15 28.01 23.50
N TYR A 373 0.95 27.13 22.55
CA TYR A 373 -0.37 26.83 22.00
C TYR A 373 -1.36 26.38 23.06
N PHE A 374 -0.97 25.52 23.98
CA PHE A 374 -1.86 25.06 25.08
C PHE A 374 -2.19 26.13 26.10
N ILE A 375 -1.35 27.16 26.23
CA ILE A 375 -1.60 28.31 27.09
C ILE A 375 -2.50 29.33 26.39
N GLU A 376 -2.23 29.65 25.14
CA GLU A 376 -2.95 30.67 24.36
C GLU A 376 -4.32 30.19 23.89
N HIS A 377 -4.48 28.87 23.66
CA HIS A 377 -5.71 28.25 23.17
C HIS A 377 -6.23 27.14 24.12
N PRO A 378 -6.63 27.50 25.37
CA PRO A 378 -6.97 26.53 26.41
C PRO A 378 -8.15 25.61 26.03
N ASP A 379 -9.15 26.11 25.30
CA ASP A 379 -10.32 25.35 24.89
C ASP A 379 -9.96 24.31 23.80
N GLU A 380 -9.05 24.65 22.90
CA GLU A 380 -8.55 23.76 21.87
C GLU A 380 -7.66 22.67 22.50
N ALA A 381 -6.77 23.08 23.42
CA ALA A 381 -5.94 22.15 24.19
C ALA A 381 -6.79 21.14 24.96
N GLU A 382 -7.88 21.60 25.57
CA GLU A 382 -8.80 20.74 26.33
C GLU A 382 -9.46 19.70 25.39
N LYS A 383 -9.99 20.14 24.24
CA LYS A 383 -10.60 19.25 23.23
C LYS A 383 -9.61 18.23 22.74
N ALA A 384 -8.42 18.65 22.30
CA ALA A 384 -7.37 17.81 21.78
C ALA A 384 -6.88 16.78 22.81
N CYS A 385 -6.51 17.24 24.01
CA CYS A 385 -5.97 16.35 25.05
C CYS A 385 -7.02 15.37 25.59
N LYS A 386 -8.30 15.78 25.69
CA LYS A 386 -9.40 14.88 26.05
C LYS A 386 -9.62 13.82 24.97
N GLN A 387 -9.53 14.18 23.68
CA GLN A 387 -9.63 13.20 22.60
C GLN A 387 -8.49 12.18 22.67
N VAL A 388 -7.25 12.61 22.91
CA VAL A 388 -6.12 11.70 23.12
C VAL A 388 -6.36 10.75 24.30
N LEU A 389 -6.95 11.24 25.37
CA LEU A 389 -7.30 10.39 26.53
C LEU A 389 -8.40 9.38 26.18
N ILE A 390 -9.40 9.76 25.38
CA ILE A 390 -10.43 8.87 24.85
C ILE A 390 -9.80 7.77 23.98
N ASN A 391 -8.90 8.15 23.07
CA ASN A 391 -8.19 7.20 22.20
C ASN A 391 -7.40 6.18 23.02
N LYS A 392 -6.66 6.65 24.06
CA LYS A 392 -5.96 5.78 24.99
C LYS A 392 -6.90 4.79 25.67
N GLN A 393 -8.02 5.28 26.23
CA GLN A 393 -8.98 4.43 26.92
C GLN A 393 -9.58 3.39 25.96
N SER A 394 -9.91 3.78 24.74
CA SER A 394 -10.38 2.88 23.68
C SER A 394 -9.36 1.81 23.38
N ARG A 395 -8.10 2.17 23.14
CA ARG A 395 -6.98 1.25 22.89
C ARG A 395 -6.78 0.28 24.06
N GLU A 396 -6.76 0.77 25.31
CA GLU A 396 -6.60 -0.08 26.50
C GLU A 396 -7.78 -1.03 26.71
N HIS A 397 -9.01 -0.58 26.42
CA HIS A 397 -10.19 -1.45 26.47
C HIS A 397 -10.12 -2.55 25.41
N ALA A 398 -9.75 -2.21 24.18
CA ALA A 398 -9.56 -3.16 23.10
C ALA A 398 -8.45 -4.19 23.44
N GLU A 399 -7.34 -3.75 24.01
CA GLU A 399 -6.23 -4.63 24.40
C GLU A 399 -6.62 -5.55 25.57
N LYS A 400 -7.32 -5.06 26.58
CA LYS A 400 -7.84 -5.90 27.68
C LYS A 400 -8.82 -6.94 27.15
N ALA A 401 -9.74 -6.56 26.29
CA ALA A 401 -10.67 -7.50 25.65
C ALA A 401 -9.91 -8.58 24.88
N ARG A 402 -8.92 -8.21 24.09
CA ARG A 402 -8.05 -9.11 23.34
C ARG A 402 -7.27 -10.09 24.22
N ILE A 403 -6.66 -9.60 25.33
CA ILE A 403 -5.95 -10.45 26.29
C ILE A 403 -6.90 -11.42 26.96
N THR A 404 -8.12 -10.97 27.33
CA THR A 404 -9.14 -11.83 27.95
C THR A 404 -9.56 -12.93 26.97
N ILE A 405 -9.83 -12.58 25.73
CA ILE A 405 -10.19 -13.52 24.66
C ILE A 405 -9.06 -14.54 24.47
N LYS A 406 -7.79 -14.06 24.38
CA LYS A 406 -6.61 -14.92 24.22
C LYS A 406 -6.49 -15.91 25.39
N LYS A 407 -6.62 -15.44 26.65
CA LYS A 407 -6.56 -16.29 27.84
C LYS A 407 -7.67 -17.34 27.85
N THR A 408 -8.92 -16.92 27.52
CA THR A 408 -10.06 -17.84 27.46
C THR A 408 -9.85 -18.91 26.40
N MET A 409 -9.35 -18.54 25.22
CA MET A 409 -9.05 -19.49 24.16
C MET A 409 -7.93 -20.45 24.49
N THR A 410 -6.82 -19.95 25.09
CA THR A 410 -5.70 -20.81 25.53
C THR A 410 -6.19 -21.80 26.58
N GLN A 411 -6.95 -21.38 27.59
CA GLN A 411 -7.52 -22.26 28.60
C GLN A 411 -8.50 -23.28 28.02
N GLN A 412 -9.28 -22.89 27.01
CA GLN A 412 -10.21 -23.80 26.34
C GLN A 412 -9.53 -24.80 25.40
N MET A 413 -8.39 -24.42 24.80
CA MET A 413 -7.57 -25.35 24.02
C MET A 413 -6.93 -26.44 24.89
N ASP A 414 -6.53 -26.10 26.11
CA ASP A 414 -5.94 -27.06 27.07
C ASP A 414 -7.00 -28.01 27.70
N LEU A 415 -8.25 -27.59 27.79
CA LEU A 415 -9.31 -28.32 28.51
C LEU A 415 -10.20 -29.22 27.65
N ALA A 416 -10.06 -29.25 26.34
CA ALA A 416 -11.01 -29.94 25.46
C ALA A 416 -10.38 -30.92 24.47
N ASN A 417 -10.09 -32.11 24.91
CA ASN A 417 -9.68 -33.22 24.03
C ASN A 417 -10.85 -33.89 23.24
N ARG A 418 -12.08 -33.35 23.25
CA ARG A 418 -13.19 -33.92 22.48
C ARG A 418 -14.14 -32.82 22.00
N VAL A 419 -13.99 -32.42 20.74
CA VAL A 419 -15.06 -31.74 20.02
C VAL A 419 -16.14 -32.77 19.70
N GLN A 420 -17.36 -32.57 20.21
CA GLN A 420 -18.46 -33.43 19.92
C GLN A 420 -18.76 -33.45 18.41
N LYS A 421 -18.96 -34.64 17.83
CA LYS A 421 -19.25 -34.83 16.40
C LYS A 421 -18.09 -34.66 15.41
N PHE A 422 -16.93 -34.22 15.83
CA PHE A 422 -15.75 -34.27 14.96
C PHE A 422 -15.33 -35.71 14.73
N VAL A 423 -15.21 -36.09 13.45
CA VAL A 423 -14.76 -37.42 13.05
C VAL A 423 -13.35 -37.30 12.48
N ASP A 424 -12.35 -37.63 13.28
CA ASP A 424 -10.94 -37.53 12.88
C ASP A 424 -10.54 -38.60 11.85
N CYS A 425 -9.43 -38.40 11.17
CA CYS A 425 -8.76 -39.37 10.32
C CYS A 425 -7.63 -40.06 11.06
N ARG A 426 -7.12 -41.20 10.52
CA ARG A 426 -6.12 -42.04 11.18
C ARG A 426 -4.74 -41.41 11.12
N THR A 427 -4.30 -40.93 9.99
CA THR A 427 -2.97 -40.30 9.86
C THR A 427 -2.84 -39.07 10.74
N LYS A 428 -1.65 -38.87 11.28
CA LYS A 428 -1.29 -37.66 12.03
C LYS A 428 -0.41 -36.69 11.24
N ASP A 429 -0.06 -37.06 10.02
CA ASP A 429 0.71 -36.23 9.11
C ASP A 429 -0.12 -35.05 8.55
N PRO A 430 0.13 -33.81 8.99
CA PRO A 430 -0.66 -32.66 8.57
C PRO A 430 -0.63 -32.43 7.06
N THR A 431 0.42 -32.83 6.37
CA THR A 431 0.61 -32.61 4.92
C THR A 431 -0.34 -33.45 4.07
N ARG A 432 -0.89 -34.53 4.64
CA ARG A 432 -1.83 -35.44 3.97
C ARG A 432 -3.28 -35.23 4.40
N ARG A 433 -3.49 -34.65 5.59
CA ARG A 433 -4.85 -34.53 6.18
C ARG A 433 -5.70 -33.50 5.48
N GLU A 434 -6.99 -33.84 5.30
CA GLU A 434 -8.01 -32.98 4.75
C GLU A 434 -9.16 -32.87 5.75
N LEU A 435 -9.68 -31.66 5.98
CA LEU A 435 -10.85 -31.41 6.82
C LEU A 435 -12.04 -31.04 5.93
N TYR A 436 -13.09 -31.85 5.94
CA TYR A 436 -14.36 -31.56 5.31
C TYR A 436 -15.31 -30.92 6.31
N ILE A 437 -15.69 -29.68 6.08
CA ILE A 437 -16.74 -28.98 6.80
C ILE A 437 -18.04 -29.22 6.05
N VAL A 438 -18.96 -29.98 6.65
CA VAL A 438 -20.17 -30.44 5.97
C VAL A 438 -21.44 -29.87 6.59
N GLU A 439 -22.49 -29.69 5.80
CA GLU A 439 -23.75 -29.13 6.22
C GLU A 439 -24.62 -30.20 6.89
N GLY A 440 -24.79 -30.06 8.21
CA GLY A 440 -25.71 -30.89 9.00
C GLY A 440 -25.26 -32.32 9.26
N ASP A 441 -26.06 -33.00 10.07
CA ASP A 441 -25.81 -34.39 10.50
C ASP A 441 -26.10 -35.41 9.39
N SER A 442 -27.02 -35.09 8.47
CA SER A 442 -27.36 -35.97 7.32
C SER A 442 -26.19 -36.07 6.34
N ALA A 443 -25.61 -34.93 5.94
CA ALA A 443 -24.44 -34.91 5.09
C ALA A 443 -23.22 -35.56 5.79
N MET A 444 -23.08 -35.38 7.12
CA MET A 444 -22.04 -36.06 7.88
C MET A 444 -22.17 -37.59 7.75
N GLY A 445 -23.37 -38.15 7.79
CA GLY A 445 -23.63 -39.58 7.63
C GLY A 445 -23.12 -40.11 6.27
N ALA A 446 -23.54 -39.46 5.18
CA ALA A 446 -23.14 -39.80 3.83
C ALA A 446 -21.63 -39.68 3.61
N VAL A 447 -21.03 -38.54 4.01
CA VAL A 447 -19.60 -38.28 3.87
C VAL A 447 -18.76 -39.24 4.74
N LYS A 448 -19.26 -39.62 5.92
CA LYS A 448 -18.55 -40.57 6.81
C LYS A 448 -18.43 -41.97 6.20
N THR A 449 -19.46 -42.42 5.46
CA THR A 449 -19.43 -43.71 4.78
C THR A 449 -18.64 -43.70 3.48
N SER A 450 -18.51 -42.52 2.84
CA SER A 450 -17.87 -42.35 1.54
C SER A 450 -16.38 -41.96 1.64
N ARG A 451 -15.90 -41.41 2.75
CA ARG A 451 -14.57 -40.87 2.89
C ARG A 451 -13.46 -41.92 2.92
N ASP A 452 -12.24 -41.53 2.58
CA ASP A 452 -11.06 -42.26 3.01
C ASP A 452 -10.72 -41.91 4.48
N SER A 453 -10.95 -42.88 5.36
CA SER A 453 -10.73 -42.69 6.81
C SER A 453 -9.25 -42.56 7.17
N GLU A 454 -8.32 -42.81 6.25
CA GLU A 454 -6.89 -42.66 6.51
C GLU A 454 -6.52 -41.17 6.64
N TYR A 455 -7.00 -40.30 5.76
CA TYR A 455 -6.56 -38.89 5.73
C TYR A 455 -7.71 -37.85 5.69
N GLN A 456 -8.96 -38.25 5.51
CA GLN A 456 -10.10 -37.32 5.46
C GLN A 456 -10.84 -37.27 6.80
N ALA A 457 -10.86 -36.10 7.43
CA ALA A 457 -11.61 -35.81 8.65
C ALA A 457 -12.88 -35.03 8.31
N ILE A 458 -13.89 -35.10 9.17
CA ILE A 458 -15.19 -34.45 8.95
C ILE A 458 -15.59 -33.66 10.18
N MET A 459 -16.06 -32.43 9.95
CA MET A 459 -16.71 -31.57 10.94
C MET A 459 -18.07 -31.10 10.44
N PRO A 460 -19.19 -31.56 11.03
CA PRO A 460 -20.51 -31.08 10.67
C PRO A 460 -20.77 -29.71 11.30
N ILE A 461 -21.41 -28.84 10.54
CA ILE A 461 -21.96 -27.57 11.03
C ILE A 461 -23.48 -27.61 10.98
N ARG A 462 -24.13 -27.17 12.04
CA ARG A 462 -25.59 -27.18 12.12
C ARG A 462 -26.16 -25.79 11.83
N GLY A 463 -26.80 -25.66 10.68
CA GLY A 463 -27.43 -24.42 10.25
C GLY A 463 -26.45 -23.26 9.98
N LYS A 464 -27.02 -22.08 9.83
CA LYS A 464 -26.27 -20.86 9.50
C LYS A 464 -25.48 -20.39 10.69
N ILE A 465 -24.15 -20.32 10.55
CA ILE A 465 -23.27 -19.79 11.59
C ILE A 465 -23.37 -18.26 11.67
N LEU A 466 -22.87 -17.70 12.76
CA LEU A 466 -22.85 -16.25 12.98
C LEU A 466 -22.07 -15.52 11.88
N ASN A 467 -22.62 -14.41 11.37
CA ASN A 467 -21.86 -13.51 10.49
C ASN A 467 -20.72 -12.84 11.28
N CYS A 468 -19.51 -13.34 11.07
CA CYS A 468 -18.32 -12.89 11.80
C CYS A 468 -17.87 -11.48 11.43
N LEU A 469 -18.30 -10.88 10.32
CA LEU A 469 -18.00 -9.48 10.00
C LEU A 469 -18.81 -8.50 10.85
N LYS A 470 -20.08 -8.83 11.15
CA LYS A 470 -20.95 -7.97 11.94
C LYS A 470 -20.83 -8.18 13.44
N ALA A 471 -20.45 -9.35 13.88
CA ALA A 471 -20.40 -9.69 15.29
C ALA A 471 -19.09 -9.20 15.94
N ASP A 472 -19.19 -8.75 17.19
CA ASP A 472 -18.01 -8.53 18.02
C ASP A 472 -17.32 -9.85 18.40
N TYR A 473 -16.04 -9.79 18.74
CA TYR A 473 -15.26 -10.97 19.09
C TYR A 473 -15.81 -11.74 20.32
N ALA A 474 -16.40 -11.04 21.29
CA ALA A 474 -16.95 -11.68 22.47
C ALA A 474 -18.16 -12.57 22.09
N ARG A 475 -18.97 -12.15 21.14
CA ARG A 475 -20.10 -12.91 20.61
C ARG A 475 -19.64 -14.05 19.69
N ILE A 476 -18.63 -13.81 18.85
CA ILE A 476 -18.04 -14.83 17.97
C ILE A 476 -17.53 -16.02 18.81
N PHE A 477 -16.77 -15.76 19.87
CA PHE A 477 -16.18 -16.80 20.70
C PHE A 477 -17.14 -17.45 21.73
N LYS A 478 -18.38 -16.95 21.84
CA LYS A 478 -19.46 -17.68 22.52
C LYS A 478 -20.11 -18.71 21.62
N SER A 479 -19.91 -18.67 20.30
CA SER A 479 -20.43 -19.67 19.38
C SER A 479 -19.64 -20.96 19.46
N GLU A 480 -20.28 -22.03 19.95
CA GLU A 480 -19.66 -23.36 20.06
C GLU A 480 -19.16 -23.87 18.70
N ILE A 481 -19.95 -23.69 17.63
CA ILE A 481 -19.58 -24.13 16.27
C ILE A 481 -18.29 -23.47 15.80
N ILE A 482 -18.16 -22.15 16.00
CA ILE A 482 -16.96 -21.41 15.59
C ILE A 482 -15.74 -21.83 16.41
N THR A 483 -15.91 -21.93 17.74
CA THR A 483 -14.81 -22.33 18.62
C THR A 483 -14.39 -23.78 18.36
N ASP A 484 -15.30 -24.66 18.04
CA ASP A 484 -15.00 -26.05 17.70
C ASP A 484 -14.27 -26.18 16.35
N LEU A 485 -14.67 -25.40 15.33
CA LEU A 485 -13.94 -25.36 14.06
C LEU A 485 -12.51 -24.89 14.26
N ILE A 486 -12.29 -23.81 15.04
CA ILE A 486 -10.94 -23.31 15.34
C ILE A 486 -10.10 -24.35 16.08
N ARG A 487 -10.69 -25.06 17.08
CA ARG A 487 -10.05 -26.15 17.82
C ARG A 487 -9.67 -27.31 16.90
N VAL A 488 -10.55 -27.70 15.99
CA VAL A 488 -10.30 -28.77 15.02
C VAL A 488 -9.17 -28.40 14.09
N MET A 489 -9.16 -27.18 13.55
CA MET A 489 -8.06 -26.69 12.68
C MET A 489 -6.72 -26.61 13.41
N GLY A 490 -6.71 -26.22 14.69
CA GLY A 490 -5.52 -26.23 15.55
C GLY A 490 -4.58 -25.03 15.40
N CYS A 491 -4.73 -24.18 14.38
CA CYS A 491 -3.81 -23.06 14.10
C CYS A 491 -4.08 -21.79 14.93
N GLY A 492 -5.17 -21.74 15.71
CA GLY A 492 -5.57 -20.53 16.45
C GLY A 492 -6.26 -19.49 15.59
N VAL A 493 -6.26 -18.23 16.03
CA VAL A 493 -6.93 -17.11 15.35
C VAL A 493 -6.01 -15.89 15.19
N GLU A 494 -6.18 -15.18 14.07
CA GLU A 494 -5.56 -13.91 13.78
C GLU A 494 -6.50 -12.78 14.26
N LEU A 495 -6.16 -12.12 15.37
CA LEU A 495 -6.91 -10.97 15.83
C LEU A 495 -6.33 -9.72 15.15
N GLY A 496 -7.07 -9.15 14.20
CA GLY A 496 -6.66 -7.98 13.42
C GLY A 496 -6.40 -6.75 14.29
N GLY A 497 -5.28 -6.11 14.01
CA GLY A 497 -4.81 -4.84 14.52
C GLY A 497 -3.43 -4.61 13.96
N SER A 498 -3.21 -3.55 13.17
CA SER A 498 -2.02 -3.32 12.36
C SER A 498 -0.71 -3.12 13.13
N HIS A 499 -0.68 -3.25 14.46
CA HIS A 499 0.45 -2.81 15.28
C HIS A 499 1.07 -3.86 16.23
N ASN A 500 0.66 -5.14 16.23
CA ASN A 500 1.33 -6.12 17.08
C ASN A 500 1.30 -7.55 16.49
N LYS A 501 2.31 -7.88 15.68
CA LYS A 501 2.55 -9.24 15.17
C LYS A 501 2.84 -10.27 16.30
N ASP A 502 3.28 -9.82 17.46
CA ASP A 502 3.75 -10.69 18.55
C ASP A 502 2.63 -11.21 19.49
N LEU A 503 1.38 -10.76 19.32
CA LEU A 503 0.26 -11.14 20.18
C LEU A 503 -0.82 -11.99 19.47
N ALA A 504 -0.63 -12.38 18.22
CA ALA A 504 -1.53 -13.29 17.53
C ALA A 504 -1.37 -14.70 18.12
N SER A 505 -2.50 -15.31 18.55
CA SER A 505 -2.51 -16.72 18.93
C SER A 505 -2.44 -17.66 17.72
N PHE A 506 -2.42 -17.10 16.51
CA PHE A 506 -2.30 -17.85 15.26
C PHE A 506 -0.88 -18.32 15.03
N ASN A 507 -0.74 -19.62 14.76
CA ASN A 507 0.49 -20.21 14.26
C ASN A 507 0.15 -21.23 13.16
N LEU A 508 0.63 -20.96 11.95
CA LEU A 508 0.38 -21.83 10.81
C LEU A 508 0.99 -23.21 10.96
N ASP A 509 2.12 -23.34 11.64
CA ASP A 509 2.78 -24.62 11.86
C ASP A 509 1.94 -25.60 12.73
N ASN A 510 0.98 -25.05 13.48
CA ASN A 510 0.02 -25.82 14.26
C ASN A 510 -1.22 -26.23 13.47
N LEU A 511 -1.31 -25.84 12.21
CA LEU A 511 -2.42 -26.25 11.34
C LEU A 511 -2.39 -27.76 11.13
N ARG A 512 -3.49 -28.42 11.44
CA ARG A 512 -3.60 -29.88 11.46
C ARG A 512 -3.98 -30.48 10.12
N PHE A 513 -4.29 -29.66 9.12
CA PHE A 513 -4.83 -30.10 7.83
C PHE A 513 -4.17 -29.35 6.66
N ASN A 514 -3.84 -30.12 5.61
CA ASN A 514 -3.33 -29.57 4.35
C ASN A 514 -4.42 -28.88 3.52
N LYS A 515 -5.69 -29.34 3.66
CA LYS A 515 -6.85 -28.73 3.01
C LYS A 515 -8.00 -28.60 4.00
N VAL A 516 -8.64 -27.45 3.99
CA VAL A 516 -9.94 -27.19 4.64
C VAL A 516 -10.96 -27.06 3.54
N VAL A 517 -11.81 -28.05 3.41
CA VAL A 517 -12.77 -28.18 2.31
C VAL A 517 -14.17 -27.86 2.81
N ILE A 518 -14.81 -26.84 2.27
CA ILE A 518 -16.19 -26.49 2.55
C ILE A 518 -17.07 -27.31 1.60
N CYS A 519 -17.94 -28.14 2.15
CA CYS A 519 -18.81 -29.04 1.41
C CYS A 519 -20.26 -28.83 1.89
N THR A 520 -21.03 -28.03 1.15
CA THR A 520 -22.42 -27.68 1.43
C THR A 520 -23.33 -28.13 0.30
N ASP A 521 -24.63 -28.23 0.58
CA ASP A 521 -25.61 -28.52 -0.44
C ASP A 521 -25.58 -27.50 -1.60
N ALA A 522 -26.02 -27.93 -2.77
CA ALA A 522 -26.02 -27.09 -3.97
C ALA A 522 -27.33 -26.29 -4.09
N ASP A 523 -27.76 -25.69 -2.99
CA ASP A 523 -28.98 -24.87 -2.90
C ASP A 523 -28.65 -23.49 -2.26
N VAL A 524 -29.66 -22.61 -2.16
CA VAL A 524 -29.53 -21.26 -1.62
C VAL A 524 -29.07 -21.24 -0.15
N ASP A 525 -29.49 -22.22 0.65
CA ASP A 525 -29.10 -22.33 2.05
C ASP A 525 -27.68 -22.80 2.18
N GLY A 526 -27.24 -23.78 1.38
CA GLY A 526 -25.88 -24.25 1.30
C GLY A 526 -24.91 -23.16 0.82
N TYR A 527 -25.29 -22.33 -0.15
CA TYR A 527 -24.50 -21.18 -0.59
C TYR A 527 -24.35 -20.14 0.52
N GLN A 528 -25.40 -19.90 1.30
CA GLN A 528 -25.34 -18.99 2.43
C GLN A 528 -24.42 -19.53 3.55
N ILE A 529 -24.50 -20.81 3.87
CA ILE A 529 -23.63 -21.46 4.86
C ILE A 529 -22.18 -21.41 4.41
N ARG A 530 -21.90 -21.73 3.15
CA ARG A 530 -20.56 -21.60 2.53
C ARG A 530 -20.01 -20.20 2.69
N THR A 531 -20.80 -19.19 2.37
CA THR A 531 -20.41 -17.77 2.49
C THR A 531 -20.11 -17.38 3.94
N LEU A 532 -20.90 -17.83 4.90
CA LEU A 532 -20.66 -17.55 6.33
C LEU A 532 -19.41 -18.25 6.85
N VAL A 533 -19.11 -19.47 6.40
CA VAL A 533 -17.86 -20.17 6.75
C VAL A 533 -16.66 -19.45 6.15
N LEU A 534 -16.73 -19.03 4.88
CA LEU A 534 -15.69 -18.22 4.27
C LEU A 534 -15.46 -16.91 5.02
N THR A 535 -16.55 -16.24 5.43
CA THR A 535 -16.49 -15.01 6.24
C THR A 535 -15.79 -15.23 7.58
N MET A 536 -16.08 -16.35 8.23
CA MET A 536 -15.42 -16.75 9.47
C MET A 536 -13.91 -16.94 9.25
N LEU A 537 -13.52 -17.70 8.21
CA LEU A 537 -12.12 -17.95 7.87
C LEU A 537 -11.41 -16.65 7.48
N TYR A 538 -12.05 -15.80 6.68
CA TYR A 538 -11.53 -14.49 6.29
C TYR A 538 -11.25 -13.59 7.51
N ARG A 539 -12.18 -13.55 8.48
CA ARG A 539 -12.07 -12.71 9.67
C ARG A 539 -11.08 -13.24 10.71
N LEU A 540 -11.06 -14.56 10.91
CA LEU A 540 -10.35 -15.18 12.05
C LEU A 540 -9.02 -15.85 11.65
N THR A 541 -8.87 -16.25 10.40
CA THR A 541 -7.70 -16.97 9.88
C THR A 541 -7.40 -16.60 8.42
N PRO A 542 -7.28 -15.29 8.07
CA PRO A 542 -7.07 -14.85 6.69
C PRO A 542 -5.85 -15.49 6.04
N THR A 543 -4.81 -15.80 6.79
CA THR A 543 -3.62 -16.49 6.28
C THR A 543 -3.96 -17.85 5.63
N LEU A 544 -4.98 -18.56 6.09
CA LEU A 544 -5.37 -19.83 5.48
C LEU A 544 -5.91 -19.64 4.06
N ILE A 545 -6.67 -18.57 3.83
CA ILE A 545 -7.18 -18.20 2.50
C ILE A 545 -6.01 -17.72 1.63
N ASN A 546 -5.23 -16.78 2.11
CA ASN A 546 -4.12 -16.17 1.37
C ASN A 546 -3.06 -17.20 0.93
N LYS A 547 -2.81 -18.22 1.74
CA LYS A 547 -1.88 -19.30 1.41
C LYS A 547 -2.53 -20.51 0.70
N GLY A 548 -3.85 -20.45 0.45
CA GLY A 548 -4.56 -21.43 -0.37
C GLY A 548 -4.78 -22.77 0.30
N TYR A 549 -5.05 -22.78 1.62
CA TYR A 549 -5.46 -23.98 2.37
C TYR A 549 -6.97 -24.23 2.30
N VAL A 550 -7.77 -23.25 1.82
CA VAL A 550 -9.22 -23.31 1.80
C VAL A 550 -9.72 -23.70 0.41
N TYR A 551 -10.65 -24.64 0.37
CA TYR A 551 -11.25 -25.16 -0.85
C TYR A 551 -12.75 -25.25 -0.70
N ILE A 552 -13.49 -25.19 -1.82
CA ILE A 552 -14.89 -25.48 -1.93
C ILE A 552 -15.04 -26.77 -2.75
N ALA A 553 -15.75 -27.75 -2.23
CA ALA A 553 -16.13 -28.93 -2.99
C ALA A 553 -17.34 -28.63 -3.87
N GLU A 554 -17.24 -28.92 -5.17
CA GLU A 554 -18.37 -28.90 -6.07
C GLU A 554 -19.10 -30.24 -6.03
N SER A 555 -20.39 -30.20 -5.69
CA SER A 555 -21.28 -31.36 -5.79
C SER A 555 -22.05 -31.32 -7.10
N PRO A 556 -22.27 -32.47 -7.78
CA PRO A 556 -23.00 -32.49 -9.03
C PRO A 556 -24.50 -32.16 -8.77
N LEU A 557 -25.05 -31.38 -9.68
CA LEU A 557 -26.51 -31.06 -9.68
C LEU A 557 -27.32 -32.20 -10.28
N TYR A 558 -26.77 -32.99 -11.18
CA TYR A 558 -27.47 -34.04 -11.90
C TYR A 558 -26.64 -35.32 -11.95
N GLU A 559 -27.31 -36.43 -11.68
CA GLU A 559 -26.87 -37.78 -11.94
C GLU A 559 -27.66 -38.31 -13.13
N ILE A 560 -26.94 -38.75 -14.19
CA ILE A 560 -27.52 -39.26 -15.43
C ILE A 560 -27.11 -40.72 -15.56
N ASN A 561 -28.02 -41.62 -15.32
CA ASN A 561 -27.78 -43.05 -15.33
C ASN A 561 -28.19 -43.66 -16.66
N THR A 562 -27.25 -44.26 -17.38
CA THR A 562 -27.52 -45.16 -18.52
C THR A 562 -27.35 -46.60 -18.08
N LYS A 563 -27.70 -47.54 -18.93
CA LYS A 563 -27.55 -48.95 -18.62
C LYS A 563 -26.13 -49.39 -18.30
N ASN A 564 -25.15 -48.65 -18.83
CA ASN A 564 -23.72 -49.04 -18.79
C ASN A 564 -22.85 -48.09 -17.99
N LYS A 565 -23.30 -46.85 -17.71
CA LYS A 565 -22.48 -45.80 -17.07
C LYS A 565 -23.34 -44.72 -16.43
N THR A 566 -22.86 -44.22 -15.30
CA THR A 566 -23.35 -43.03 -14.64
C THR A 566 -22.49 -41.83 -15.03
N TYR A 567 -23.14 -40.72 -15.38
CA TYR A 567 -22.54 -39.44 -15.69
C TYR A 567 -23.01 -38.40 -14.66
N PHE A 568 -22.13 -37.49 -14.32
CA PHE A 568 -22.39 -36.39 -13.39
C PHE A 568 -22.29 -35.06 -14.10
N ALA A 569 -23.26 -34.19 -13.95
CA ALA A 569 -23.24 -32.83 -14.46
C ALA A 569 -23.35 -31.82 -13.33
N TYR A 570 -22.50 -30.81 -13.37
CA TYR A 570 -22.38 -29.78 -12.34
C TYR A 570 -23.10 -28.48 -12.75
N THR A 571 -23.44 -28.35 -14.03
CA THR A 571 -24.16 -27.20 -14.60
C THR A 571 -25.18 -27.69 -15.64
N GLU A 572 -26.16 -26.83 -15.97
CA GLU A 572 -27.15 -27.13 -17.06
C GLU A 572 -26.45 -27.34 -18.42
N PRO A 573 -25.45 -26.53 -18.83
CA PRO A 573 -24.69 -26.78 -20.04
C PRO A 573 -24.00 -28.15 -20.08
N GLU A 574 -23.36 -28.57 -18.96
CA GLU A 574 -22.72 -29.90 -18.89
C GLU A 574 -23.77 -31.03 -19.04
N LYS A 575 -24.93 -30.87 -18.41
CA LYS A 575 -26.04 -31.82 -18.58
C LYS A 575 -26.47 -31.92 -20.03
N ALA A 576 -26.65 -30.78 -20.72
CA ALA A 576 -27.05 -30.76 -22.12
C ALA A 576 -25.98 -31.41 -23.00
N ASP A 577 -24.71 -31.22 -22.71
CA ASP A 577 -23.58 -31.85 -23.41
C ASP A 577 -23.54 -33.37 -23.21
N ILE A 578 -23.77 -33.83 -21.98
CA ILE A 578 -23.83 -35.25 -21.68
C ILE A 578 -25.01 -35.89 -22.43
N LEU A 579 -26.20 -35.26 -22.38
CA LEU A 579 -27.37 -35.76 -23.09
C LEU A 579 -27.17 -35.87 -24.61
N ARG A 580 -26.44 -34.91 -25.19
CA ARG A 580 -26.08 -34.97 -26.62
C ARG A 580 -25.15 -36.15 -26.93
N ARG A 581 -24.22 -36.48 -26.01
CA ARG A 581 -23.27 -37.58 -26.17
C ARG A 581 -23.88 -38.98 -26.06
N ILE A 582 -24.96 -39.10 -25.27
CA ILE A 582 -25.68 -40.35 -25.05
C ILE A 582 -26.98 -40.45 -25.89
N ASP A 583 -27.09 -39.64 -26.96
CA ASP A 583 -28.26 -39.62 -27.83
C ASP A 583 -28.54 -41.02 -28.38
N GLY A 584 -29.81 -41.46 -28.22
CA GLY A 584 -30.26 -42.80 -28.56
C GLY A 584 -30.15 -43.84 -27.43
N GLU A 585 -29.49 -43.59 -26.31
CA GLU A 585 -29.47 -44.48 -25.15
C GLU A 585 -30.70 -44.20 -24.22
N LYS A 586 -31.18 -45.25 -23.55
CA LYS A 586 -32.14 -45.06 -22.47
C LYS A 586 -31.41 -44.58 -21.22
N TYR A 587 -31.83 -43.43 -20.67
CA TYR A 587 -31.24 -42.85 -19.47
C TYR A 587 -32.34 -42.47 -18.47
N THR A 588 -31.93 -42.30 -17.20
CA THR A 588 -32.69 -41.64 -16.15
C THR A 588 -31.88 -40.48 -15.60
N ILE A 589 -32.55 -39.37 -15.31
CA ILE A 589 -31.92 -38.20 -14.70
C ILE A 589 -32.47 -38.08 -13.28
N GLN A 590 -31.54 -37.97 -12.33
CA GLN A 590 -31.83 -37.66 -10.95
C GLN A 590 -31.20 -36.34 -10.59
N ARG A 591 -31.95 -35.39 -10.02
CA ARG A 591 -31.42 -34.13 -9.50
C ARG A 591 -30.98 -34.36 -8.07
N SER A 592 -29.71 -34.08 -7.78
CA SER A 592 -29.18 -34.10 -6.42
C SER A 592 -29.57 -32.81 -5.72
N LYS A 593 -30.37 -32.89 -4.63
CA LYS A 593 -30.80 -31.73 -3.86
C LYS A 593 -29.98 -31.50 -2.59
N GLY A 594 -29.41 -32.53 -2.02
CA GLY A 594 -28.63 -32.43 -0.79
C GLY A 594 -27.59 -33.53 -0.67
N LEU A 595 -26.46 -33.22 -0.01
CA LEU A 595 -25.36 -34.16 0.22
C LEU A 595 -25.78 -35.40 1.03
N GLY A 596 -26.77 -35.27 1.88
CA GLY A 596 -27.29 -36.36 2.70
C GLY A 596 -28.09 -37.40 1.95
N GLU A 597 -28.57 -37.10 0.74
CA GLU A 597 -29.36 -37.97 -0.12
C GLU A 597 -28.53 -38.77 -1.11
N ASN A 598 -27.24 -38.42 -1.24
CA ASN A 598 -26.34 -39.05 -2.19
C ASN A 598 -25.89 -40.42 -1.72
N ASP A 599 -25.85 -41.37 -2.67
CA ASP A 599 -25.28 -42.69 -2.44
C ASP A 599 -23.77 -42.58 -2.08
N PRO A 600 -23.27 -43.40 -1.14
CA PRO A 600 -21.87 -43.38 -0.76
C PRO A 600 -20.87 -43.53 -1.91
N GLU A 601 -21.19 -44.33 -2.90
CA GLU A 601 -20.31 -44.52 -4.10
C GLU A 601 -20.29 -43.28 -4.97
N MET A 602 -21.45 -42.65 -5.18
CA MET A 602 -21.59 -41.38 -5.87
C MET A 602 -20.80 -40.29 -5.14
N MET A 603 -20.97 -40.16 -3.82
CA MET A 603 -20.26 -39.18 -2.99
C MET A 603 -18.74 -39.38 -3.06
N TRP A 604 -18.27 -40.64 -3.06
CA TRP A 604 -16.85 -40.92 -3.25
C TRP A 604 -16.36 -40.40 -4.60
N LEU A 605 -17.02 -40.81 -5.70
CA LEU A 605 -16.60 -40.48 -7.07
C LEU A 605 -16.66 -38.97 -7.36
N THR A 606 -17.60 -38.25 -6.80
CA THR A 606 -17.85 -36.84 -7.16
C THR A 606 -17.20 -35.83 -6.23
N THR A 607 -17.06 -36.18 -4.94
CA THR A 607 -16.73 -35.20 -3.89
C THR A 607 -15.51 -35.58 -3.04
N MET A 608 -15.27 -36.90 -2.80
CA MET A 608 -14.26 -37.33 -1.85
C MET A 608 -12.97 -37.84 -2.51
N SER A 609 -13.07 -38.55 -3.64
CA SER A 609 -11.92 -39.14 -4.32
C SER A 609 -10.97 -38.08 -4.89
N PRO A 610 -9.68 -38.08 -4.54
CA PRO A 610 -8.72 -37.13 -5.08
C PRO A 610 -8.59 -37.15 -6.61
N GLU A 611 -8.92 -38.28 -7.24
CA GLU A 611 -8.75 -38.48 -8.69
C GLU A 611 -9.91 -37.89 -9.51
N SER A 612 -11.11 -37.80 -8.93
CA SER A 612 -12.33 -37.45 -9.69
C SER A 612 -13.10 -36.24 -9.13
N ARG A 613 -12.88 -35.86 -7.87
CA ARG A 613 -13.55 -34.72 -7.23
C ARG A 613 -13.15 -33.39 -7.84
N ARG A 614 -14.06 -32.44 -7.82
CA ARG A 614 -13.79 -31.04 -8.20
C ARG A 614 -13.65 -30.18 -6.94
N LEU A 615 -12.50 -29.55 -6.77
CA LEU A 615 -12.21 -28.61 -5.69
C LEU A 615 -11.86 -27.24 -6.28
N ILE A 616 -12.62 -26.23 -5.91
CA ILE A 616 -12.29 -24.84 -6.19
C ILE A 616 -11.37 -24.34 -5.08
N LYS A 617 -10.16 -23.98 -5.41
CA LYS A 617 -9.22 -23.36 -4.47
C LYS A 617 -9.60 -21.91 -4.25
N VAL A 618 -9.81 -21.50 -3.00
CA VAL A 618 -10.16 -20.12 -2.64
C VAL A 618 -8.87 -19.32 -2.47
N LEU A 619 -8.65 -18.37 -3.37
CA LEU A 619 -7.52 -17.44 -3.34
C LEU A 619 -8.04 -16.02 -3.60
N PRO A 620 -7.62 -15.02 -2.84
CA PRO A 620 -7.87 -13.64 -3.21
C PRO A 620 -6.98 -13.31 -4.42
N THR A 621 -7.57 -12.80 -5.48
CA THR A 621 -6.84 -12.29 -6.65
C THR A 621 -6.30 -10.89 -6.40
N ASP A 622 -6.99 -10.14 -5.54
CA ASP A 622 -6.69 -8.77 -5.12
C ASP A 622 -7.19 -8.63 -3.67
N ALA A 623 -6.29 -8.24 -2.77
CA ALA A 623 -6.60 -8.17 -1.33
C ALA A 623 -7.55 -7.00 -1.01
N GLU A 624 -7.41 -5.87 -1.69
CA GLU A 624 -8.22 -4.67 -1.48
C GLU A 624 -9.65 -4.91 -2.00
N ARG A 625 -9.78 -5.37 -3.23
CA ARG A 625 -11.07 -5.74 -3.82
C ARG A 625 -11.76 -6.87 -3.04
N THR A 626 -11.02 -7.82 -2.50
CA THR A 626 -11.57 -8.88 -1.65
C THR A 626 -12.18 -8.29 -0.37
N ALA A 627 -11.50 -7.35 0.28
CA ALA A 627 -12.02 -6.66 1.46
C ALA A 627 -13.27 -5.86 1.15
N GLU A 628 -13.28 -5.11 0.05
CA GLU A 628 -14.45 -4.36 -0.42
C GLU A 628 -15.68 -5.25 -0.67
N VAL A 629 -15.49 -6.38 -1.36
CA VAL A 629 -16.59 -7.34 -1.65
C VAL A 629 -17.14 -7.94 -0.37
N PHE A 630 -16.29 -8.34 0.58
CA PHE A 630 -16.75 -8.85 1.87
C PHE A 630 -17.51 -7.78 2.67
N ASP A 631 -17.03 -6.53 2.70
CA ASP A 631 -17.72 -5.44 3.38
C ASP A 631 -19.05 -5.08 2.71
N LEU A 632 -19.06 -4.98 1.38
CA LEU A 632 -20.27 -4.71 0.60
C LEU A 632 -21.35 -5.77 0.80
N LEU A 633 -21.00 -7.05 0.64
CA LEU A 633 -21.99 -8.13 0.67
C LEU A 633 -22.39 -8.55 2.08
N LEU A 634 -21.48 -8.50 3.04
CA LEU A 634 -21.63 -9.08 4.37
C LEU A 634 -21.46 -8.07 5.52
N GLY A 635 -20.92 -6.89 5.24
CA GLY A 635 -20.76 -5.78 6.18
C GLY A 635 -22.07 -5.02 6.46
N ASP A 636 -21.95 -3.80 7.01
CA ASP A 636 -23.12 -3.00 7.43
C ASP A 636 -23.69 -2.10 6.34
N ASN A 637 -23.04 -2.00 5.16
CA ASN A 637 -23.50 -1.19 4.03
C ASN A 637 -24.72 -1.81 3.33
N LEU A 638 -25.89 -1.61 3.91
CA LEU A 638 -27.15 -2.16 3.36
C LEU A 638 -27.53 -1.52 2.02
N GLN A 639 -27.29 -0.20 1.86
CA GLN A 639 -27.64 0.49 0.61
C GLN A 639 -26.73 0.02 -0.53
N GLY A 640 -25.42 0.01 -0.34
CA GLY A 640 -24.48 -0.48 -1.35
C GLY A 640 -24.77 -1.92 -1.78
N ARG A 641 -25.23 -2.79 -0.86
CA ARG A 641 -25.65 -4.15 -1.20
C ARG A 641 -26.89 -4.18 -2.09
N LYS A 642 -27.90 -3.31 -1.81
CA LYS A 642 -29.10 -3.20 -2.65
C LYS A 642 -28.75 -2.71 -4.04
N ASP A 643 -27.88 -1.72 -4.13
CA ASP A 643 -27.43 -1.15 -5.40
C ASP A 643 -26.66 -2.21 -6.20
N HIS A 644 -25.76 -2.95 -5.58
CA HIS A 644 -25.02 -4.05 -6.21
C HIS A 644 -25.94 -5.16 -6.73
N ILE A 645 -26.97 -5.55 -5.95
CA ILE A 645 -27.96 -6.55 -6.39
C ILE A 645 -28.79 -5.99 -7.56
N ALA A 646 -29.15 -4.73 -7.54
CA ALA A 646 -29.92 -4.11 -8.63
C ALA A 646 -29.10 -4.04 -9.93
N GLU A 647 -27.80 -3.80 -9.83
CA GLU A 647 -26.89 -3.67 -10.97
C GLU A 647 -26.49 -5.02 -11.56
N HIS A 648 -26.14 -6.00 -10.72
CA HIS A 648 -25.59 -7.29 -11.13
C HIS A 648 -26.54 -8.48 -10.97
N GLY A 649 -27.68 -8.31 -10.31
CA GLY A 649 -28.58 -9.43 -10.00
C GLY A 649 -29.07 -10.17 -11.24
N ALA A 650 -29.22 -9.48 -12.37
CA ALA A 650 -29.63 -10.10 -13.62
C ALA A 650 -28.61 -11.11 -14.19
N GLU A 651 -27.32 -10.96 -13.86
CA GLU A 651 -26.26 -11.86 -14.31
C GLU A 651 -26.34 -13.25 -13.66
N TYR A 652 -27.02 -13.35 -12.50
CA TYR A 652 -27.14 -14.56 -11.70
C TYR A 652 -28.55 -15.19 -11.73
N LEU A 653 -29.44 -14.70 -12.60
CA LEU A 653 -30.84 -15.22 -12.67
C LEU A 653 -30.88 -16.70 -13.06
N ASP A 654 -29.97 -17.15 -13.90
CA ASP A 654 -29.87 -18.55 -14.36
C ASP A 654 -29.32 -19.48 -13.26
N ASP A 655 -28.66 -18.94 -12.25
CA ASP A 655 -28.11 -19.68 -11.11
C ASP A 655 -29.11 -19.76 -9.93
N LEU A 656 -30.20 -19.00 -9.98
CA LEU A 656 -31.25 -19.02 -8.97
C LEU A 656 -32.17 -20.22 -9.18
N ASP A 657 -32.28 -21.08 -8.18
CA ASP A 657 -33.31 -22.13 -8.14
C ASP A 657 -34.68 -21.49 -7.85
N VAL A 658 -35.47 -21.28 -8.89
CA VAL A 658 -36.85 -20.70 -8.82
C VAL A 658 -37.86 -21.79 -8.60
N SER A 659 -37.60 -22.79 -7.77
CA SER A 659 -38.55 -23.87 -7.44
C SER A 659 -39.30 -23.62 -6.15
#